data_09689581e5a7cbdadad7ea741612d1f3
#
_entry.id   09689581e5a7cbdadad7ea741612d1f3
#
_cell.length_a   1.000
_cell.length_b   1.000
_cell.length_c   1.000
_cell.angle_alpha   90.00
_cell.angle_beta   90.00
_cell.angle_gamma   90.00
#
_symmetry.space_group_name_H-M   'P 1'
#
loop_
_entity.id
_entity.type
_entity.pdbx_description
1 polymer ?
#
loop_
_entity_poly.entity_id
_entity_poly.type
_entity_poly.pdbx_seq_one_letter_code
_entity_poly.pdbx_strand_id
1 'polypeptide(L)'
;MCDNMKRLFFAIYINFLLLNSVSAQHKFTYRTEKLTTCDSIFLVDLSLDNEANKFVFDNVRDALKMAEKVRANGLKRKIRIFFSPNVYWVDDKDDNKIVMPEKPNSGVASGIEIKAGNINMIGLTGNPEDVVIAGNRGEKYGADRMYTMFDWVGDDLTMEDLTFGNFCSIDLVYKRNPDLDHEKRTDRVTGAKIAIVRGDRIHLKNCIFKGGKNTSPFNTINGGRHFLENCTIICGENSLPANAVFLNCKFTFNTNKPLYSPMQTGVVFLNCDFSTNEYKPFVMRKGGPATMIDCRWEVSHLRNELIYWTQTGQIDMRAYLSNNTVNGDSMKLWVGPWIPVDITNKPLLRAYKLADGTYNIFNLMRGEDDWNLTKQNTEGLKKIPTLLSVTQRRIQLENEVDEVNIGAKAYMFSDLNNPVPAKLTWDFEKPSYKEYLRITQDDQGRCTVKGIKENENEKNVTFIKVTSANGLESSSRINIYPRQLPPPEFTKTPELKRVKDELVLNYKLDLQNGLRDESVIKWYRCVKDKDGNPVKDKWYLTATTNVVGEPHNRYKLTRADEGYIIKASIATKHQRCEANPQVWSYTSDVIRNAPKQISYDVNMKYLPTQVQPDIVDGVWTMTVNKPADTKKYKWSVERQDSLVWLYDMGFDGAANSYGLTLAHRGARMMFTPESHIVYKAMSIQFDVDPCKEIGQGFAGNDGQYMDLYIMYNNRTNSGYALRIFRDKDYDHAVKMVFLKYTNGEYKKVCEPVAVTGFRRGCHISLEMKGKKLTASLTNKVQVPYDTLGIPAEASLTAVVEPSTFGGFGLQHTGSIGGSGIVIKGLKLDWK
;
A
#
# COMPACT_ATOMS: atom_id res chain seq x y z
N MET A 1 -29.27 -71.81 -40.35
CA MET A 1 -29.45 -70.52 -41.08
C MET A 1 -29.61 -69.32 -40.12
N CYS A 2 -30.13 -69.51 -38.92
CA CYS A 2 -30.38 -68.40 -38.01
C CYS A 2 -29.12 -67.85 -37.32
N ASP A 3 -28.07 -68.65 -37.10
CA ASP A 3 -26.86 -68.20 -36.39
C ASP A 3 -25.88 -67.38 -37.26
N ASN A 4 -25.87 -67.68 -38.57
CA ASN A 4 -25.02 -66.86 -39.48
C ASN A 4 -25.63 -65.50 -39.76
N MET A 5 -26.93 -65.32 -39.70
CA MET A 5 -27.56 -64.01 -39.79
C MET A 5 -27.32 -63.15 -38.55
N LYS A 6 -27.31 -63.72 -37.34
CA LYS A 6 -26.98 -62.95 -36.10
C LYS A 6 -25.54 -62.54 -36.05
N ARG A 7 -24.60 -63.30 -36.53
CA ARG A 7 -23.19 -62.95 -36.68
C ARG A 7 -22.97 -61.88 -37.75
N LEU A 8 -23.73 -61.87 -38.84
CA LEU A 8 -23.65 -60.86 -39.85
C LEU A 8 -24.25 -59.52 -39.36
N PHE A 9 -25.39 -59.58 -38.66
CA PHE A 9 -25.95 -58.36 -38.02
C PHE A 9 -25.07 -57.81 -36.91
N PHE A 10 -24.40 -58.66 -36.10
CA PHE A 10 -23.47 -58.23 -35.07
C PHE A 10 -22.19 -57.65 -35.65
N ALA A 11 -21.66 -58.17 -36.74
CA ALA A 11 -20.52 -57.64 -37.47
C ALA A 11 -20.85 -56.30 -38.19
N ILE A 12 -22.07 -56.16 -38.74
CA ILE A 12 -22.57 -54.95 -39.35
C ILE A 12 -22.80 -53.90 -38.26
N TYR A 13 -23.35 -54.28 -37.09
CA TYR A 13 -23.54 -53.34 -35.94
C TYR A 13 -22.23 -52.91 -35.30
N ILE A 14 -21.22 -53.80 -35.22
CA ILE A 14 -19.87 -53.43 -34.76
C ILE A 14 -19.18 -52.57 -35.80
N ASN A 15 -19.32 -52.81 -37.11
CA ASN A 15 -18.81 -51.92 -38.13
C ASN A 15 -19.57 -50.58 -38.19
N PHE A 16 -20.87 -50.54 -37.88
CA PHE A 16 -21.62 -49.28 -37.76
C PHE A 16 -21.32 -48.53 -36.48
N LEU A 17 -20.92 -49.22 -35.37
CA LEU A 17 -20.41 -48.57 -34.15
C LEU A 17 -18.94 -48.15 -34.26
N LEU A 18 -18.18 -48.78 -35.17
CA LEU A 18 -16.81 -48.33 -35.47
C LEU A 18 -16.73 -47.22 -36.55
N LEU A 19 -17.86 -46.97 -37.25
CA LEU A 19 -17.98 -45.84 -38.18
C LEU A 19 -18.45 -44.54 -37.49
N ASN A 20 -18.69 -44.58 -36.17
CA ASN A 20 -19.03 -43.39 -35.44
C ASN A 20 -17.79 -42.62 -34.97
N SER A 21 -17.65 -41.50 -35.61
CA SER A 21 -16.80 -40.36 -35.30
C SER A 21 -15.31 -40.51 -35.54
N VAL A 22 -14.91 -40.69 -36.78
CA VAL A 22 -13.70 -40.05 -37.25
C VAL A 22 -14.00 -38.56 -37.35
N SER A 23 -13.95 -37.82 -36.21
CA SER A 23 -14.03 -36.39 -36.27
C SER A 23 -12.96 -35.89 -37.24
N ALA A 24 -13.37 -35.19 -38.29
CA ALA A 24 -12.46 -34.74 -39.35
C ALA A 24 -11.43 -33.73 -38.81
N GLN A 25 -10.22 -33.78 -39.33
CA GLN A 25 -9.27 -32.73 -39.09
C GLN A 25 -9.68 -31.49 -39.88
N HIS A 26 -9.76 -30.33 -39.22
CA HIS A 26 -10.11 -29.07 -39.86
C HIS A 26 -8.91 -28.40 -40.53
N LYS A 27 -9.08 -27.89 -41.77
CA LYS A 27 -8.06 -27.13 -42.50
C LYS A 27 -8.34 -25.63 -42.46
N PHE A 28 -7.28 -24.86 -42.16
CA PHE A 28 -7.38 -23.41 -42.15
C PHE A 28 -6.07 -22.79 -42.62
N THR A 29 -6.05 -21.48 -42.83
CA THR A 29 -4.85 -20.76 -43.27
C THR A 29 -4.44 -19.73 -42.21
N TYR A 30 -3.15 -19.71 -41.88
CA TYR A 30 -2.55 -18.66 -41.04
C TYR A 30 -1.44 -17.97 -41.83
N ARG A 31 -1.59 -16.69 -42.10
CA ARG A 31 -0.73 -15.95 -43.05
C ARG A 31 -0.68 -16.68 -44.39
N THR A 32 0.44 -17.27 -44.75
CA THR A 32 0.62 -18.06 -45.99
C THR A 32 0.67 -19.58 -45.75
N GLU A 33 0.65 -20.00 -44.50
CA GLU A 33 0.74 -21.40 -44.07
C GLU A 33 -0.63 -22.07 -44.09
N LYS A 34 -0.77 -23.18 -44.84
CA LYS A 34 -1.95 -24.06 -44.78
C LYS A 34 -1.78 -25.06 -43.64
N LEU A 35 -2.66 -24.96 -42.66
CA LEU A 35 -2.61 -25.75 -41.43
C LEU A 35 -3.77 -26.76 -41.38
N THR A 36 -3.56 -27.83 -40.64
CA THR A 36 -4.57 -28.83 -40.33
C THR A 36 -4.55 -29.08 -38.83
N THR A 37 -5.70 -29.11 -38.16
CA THR A 37 -5.80 -29.40 -36.74
C THR A 37 -5.25 -30.79 -36.40
N CYS A 38 -4.46 -30.84 -35.32
CA CYS A 38 -3.87 -32.07 -34.81
C CYS A 38 -3.53 -31.93 -33.33
N ASP A 39 -2.90 -32.92 -32.71
CA ASP A 39 -2.49 -32.92 -31.29
C ASP A 39 -1.57 -31.77 -30.87
N SER A 40 -1.02 -31.01 -31.82
CA SER A 40 -0.18 -29.82 -31.57
C SER A 40 -0.64 -28.57 -32.31
N ILE A 41 -1.77 -28.65 -33.04
CA ILE A 41 -2.38 -27.51 -33.75
C ILE A 41 -3.86 -27.50 -33.45
N PHE A 42 -4.30 -26.59 -32.63
CA PHE A 42 -5.68 -26.38 -32.20
C PHE A 42 -6.28 -25.15 -32.87
N LEU A 43 -7.57 -25.16 -33.07
CA LEU A 43 -8.35 -24.01 -33.51
C LEU A 43 -9.48 -23.74 -32.52
N VAL A 44 -9.61 -22.48 -32.09
CA VAL A 44 -10.75 -22.01 -31.28
C VAL A 44 -11.60 -21.13 -32.20
N ASP A 45 -12.81 -21.60 -32.49
CA ASP A 45 -13.73 -20.97 -33.43
C ASP A 45 -15.19 -21.29 -33.06
N LEU A 46 -15.95 -20.25 -32.69
CA LEU A 46 -17.35 -20.37 -32.28
C LEU A 46 -18.31 -20.72 -33.42
N SER A 47 -17.88 -20.59 -34.67
CA SER A 47 -18.69 -20.87 -35.85
C SER A 47 -18.62 -22.31 -36.33
N LEU A 48 -17.65 -23.08 -35.80
CA LEU A 48 -17.41 -24.47 -36.21
C LEU A 48 -17.97 -25.47 -35.20
N ASP A 49 -18.51 -26.57 -35.74
CA ASP A 49 -18.93 -27.70 -34.92
C ASP A 49 -17.71 -28.43 -34.33
N ASN A 50 -17.54 -28.32 -33.02
CA ASN A 50 -16.44 -28.94 -32.30
C ASN A 50 -16.59 -30.45 -32.09
N GLU A 51 -17.81 -30.99 -32.21
CA GLU A 51 -18.06 -32.45 -32.16
C GLU A 51 -17.66 -33.11 -33.48
N ALA A 52 -17.89 -32.44 -34.60
CA ALA A 52 -17.55 -32.91 -35.94
C ALA A 52 -16.05 -32.73 -36.26
N ASN A 53 -15.36 -31.81 -35.61
CA ASN A 53 -13.97 -31.44 -35.92
C ASN A 53 -13.03 -31.71 -34.74
N LYS A 54 -12.06 -32.56 -34.94
CA LYS A 54 -11.06 -32.88 -33.90
C LYS A 54 -10.07 -31.75 -33.69
N PHE A 55 -9.81 -31.38 -32.44
CA PHE A 55 -8.96 -30.27 -32.05
C PHE A 55 -9.48 -28.89 -32.49
N VAL A 56 -10.77 -28.76 -32.70
CA VAL A 56 -11.54 -27.50 -32.81
C VAL A 56 -12.31 -27.31 -31.49
N PHE A 57 -12.36 -26.11 -30.98
CA PHE A 57 -12.98 -25.76 -29.69
C PHE A 57 -13.84 -24.50 -29.84
N ASP A 58 -14.88 -24.40 -29.07
CA ASP A 58 -15.74 -23.20 -28.98
C ASP A 58 -15.33 -22.27 -27.84
N ASN A 59 -14.40 -22.68 -26.98
CA ASN A 59 -13.95 -21.86 -25.85
C ASN A 59 -12.47 -22.08 -25.50
N VAL A 60 -11.90 -21.11 -24.80
CA VAL A 60 -10.49 -21.10 -24.40
C VAL A 60 -10.16 -22.20 -23.39
N ARG A 61 -11.09 -22.45 -22.45
CA ARG A 61 -10.89 -23.38 -21.34
C ARG A 61 -10.68 -24.81 -21.82
N ASP A 62 -11.48 -25.23 -22.76
CA ASP A 62 -11.43 -26.64 -23.27
C ASP A 62 -10.22 -26.84 -24.20
N ALA A 63 -9.83 -25.82 -24.97
CA ALA A 63 -8.58 -25.88 -25.73
C ALA A 63 -7.36 -26.02 -24.80
N LEU A 64 -7.33 -25.29 -23.69
CA LEU A 64 -6.24 -25.37 -22.71
C LEU A 64 -6.25 -26.71 -21.94
N LYS A 65 -7.41 -27.20 -21.54
CA LYS A 65 -7.53 -28.57 -20.96
C LYS A 65 -7.04 -29.66 -21.91
N MET A 66 -7.35 -29.53 -23.21
CA MET A 66 -6.81 -30.46 -24.20
C MET A 66 -5.30 -30.35 -24.33
N ALA A 67 -4.74 -29.14 -24.26
CA ALA A 67 -3.29 -28.95 -24.25
C ALA A 67 -2.64 -29.64 -23.05
N GLU A 68 -3.23 -29.55 -21.86
CA GLU A 68 -2.78 -30.30 -20.67
C GLU A 68 -2.83 -31.81 -20.91
N LYS A 69 -3.93 -32.29 -21.48
CA LYS A 69 -4.13 -33.71 -21.75
C LYS A 69 -3.09 -34.26 -22.73
N VAL A 70 -2.82 -33.57 -23.84
CA VAL A 70 -1.82 -34.05 -24.82
C VAL A 70 -0.39 -33.94 -24.26
N ARG A 71 -0.12 -32.96 -23.37
CA ARG A 71 1.15 -32.90 -22.61
C ARG A 71 1.30 -34.11 -21.68
N ALA A 72 0.29 -34.42 -20.91
CA ALA A 72 0.27 -35.57 -20.02
C ALA A 72 0.50 -36.87 -20.78
N ASN A 73 0.03 -36.97 -22.04
CA ASN A 73 0.25 -38.10 -22.93
C ASN A 73 1.65 -38.07 -23.59
N GLY A 74 2.56 -37.18 -23.18
CA GLY A 74 3.96 -37.19 -23.61
C GLY A 74 4.31 -36.36 -24.84
N LEU A 75 3.38 -35.52 -25.34
CA LEU A 75 3.69 -34.60 -26.44
C LEU A 75 4.77 -33.61 -26.04
N LYS A 76 5.94 -33.60 -26.71
CA LYS A 76 7.06 -32.68 -26.40
C LYS A 76 7.12 -31.44 -27.30
N ARG A 77 6.60 -31.51 -28.51
CA ARG A 77 6.61 -30.39 -29.46
C ARG A 77 5.69 -29.25 -29.00
N LYS A 78 5.96 -28.03 -29.49
CA LYS A 78 5.14 -26.82 -29.18
C LYS A 78 3.68 -27.02 -29.61
N ILE A 79 2.73 -26.70 -28.75
CA ILE A 79 1.31 -26.64 -29.08
C ILE A 79 0.98 -25.25 -29.56
N ARG A 80 0.37 -25.14 -30.75
CA ARG A 80 -0.11 -23.89 -31.33
C ARG A 80 -1.63 -23.88 -31.25
N ILE A 81 -2.20 -22.88 -30.56
CA ILE A 81 -3.64 -22.68 -30.41
C ILE A 81 -4.02 -21.41 -31.15
N PHE A 82 -4.73 -21.56 -32.24
CA PHE A 82 -5.17 -20.44 -33.07
C PHE A 82 -6.59 -20.02 -32.71
N PHE A 83 -6.84 -18.70 -32.74
CA PHE A 83 -8.14 -18.10 -32.41
C PHE A 83 -8.70 -17.38 -33.61
N SER A 84 -9.91 -17.71 -34.00
CA SER A 84 -10.68 -16.96 -34.99
C SER A 84 -11.15 -15.62 -34.43
N PRO A 85 -11.40 -14.60 -35.28
CA PRO A 85 -11.91 -13.33 -34.82
C PRO A 85 -13.23 -13.47 -34.06
N ASN A 86 -13.19 -13.15 -32.75
CA ASN A 86 -14.38 -13.21 -31.87
C ASN A 86 -14.04 -12.65 -30.47
N VAL A 87 -15.07 -12.58 -29.61
CA VAL A 87 -14.96 -12.36 -28.17
C VAL A 87 -15.16 -13.68 -27.45
N TYR A 88 -14.13 -14.13 -26.74
CA TYR A 88 -14.11 -15.38 -25.97
C TYR A 88 -14.16 -15.07 -24.47
N TRP A 89 -15.29 -15.33 -23.83
CA TRP A 89 -15.45 -15.11 -22.42
C TRP A 89 -14.81 -16.23 -21.58
N VAL A 90 -14.02 -15.83 -20.58
CA VAL A 90 -13.38 -16.77 -19.63
C VAL A 90 -14.42 -17.48 -18.76
N ASP A 91 -15.46 -16.74 -18.35
CA ASP A 91 -16.61 -17.20 -17.58
C ASP A 91 -17.89 -16.69 -18.24
N ASP A 92 -19.04 -17.23 -17.86
CA ASP A 92 -20.32 -16.71 -18.31
C ASP A 92 -20.46 -15.23 -17.91
N LYS A 93 -20.60 -14.38 -18.94
CA LYS A 93 -20.66 -12.92 -18.79
C LYS A 93 -21.90 -12.43 -18.03
N ASP A 94 -22.97 -13.23 -18.05
CA ASP A 94 -24.26 -12.89 -17.43
C ASP A 94 -24.46 -13.54 -16.06
N ASP A 95 -23.54 -14.43 -15.63
CA ASP A 95 -23.58 -15.05 -14.31
C ASP A 95 -23.20 -14.05 -13.20
N ASN A 96 -24.15 -13.77 -12.31
CA ASN A 96 -23.96 -12.87 -11.16
C ASN A 96 -23.47 -13.58 -9.88
N LYS A 97 -23.21 -14.88 -9.94
CA LYS A 97 -22.72 -15.64 -8.80
C LYS A 97 -21.35 -15.11 -8.35
N ILE A 98 -21.19 -14.91 -7.05
CA ILE A 98 -19.91 -14.55 -6.46
C ILE A 98 -18.99 -15.77 -6.43
N VAL A 99 -17.92 -15.71 -7.19
CA VAL A 99 -16.87 -16.73 -7.19
C VAL A 99 -15.99 -16.55 -5.96
N MET A 100 -15.81 -17.63 -5.21
CA MET A 100 -14.96 -17.67 -4.03
C MET A 100 -13.55 -18.17 -4.39
N PRO A 101 -12.50 -17.81 -3.63
CA PRO A 101 -11.20 -18.44 -3.78
C PRO A 101 -11.28 -19.96 -3.56
N GLU A 102 -10.62 -20.75 -4.40
CA GLU A 102 -10.57 -22.22 -4.25
C GLU A 102 -10.01 -22.66 -2.89
N LYS A 103 -9.07 -21.89 -2.35
CA LYS A 103 -8.52 -22.08 -1.00
C LYS A 103 -8.86 -20.87 -0.13
N PRO A 104 -9.42 -21.06 1.06
CA PRO A 104 -9.81 -19.96 1.95
C PRO A 104 -8.69 -18.94 2.22
N ASN A 105 -7.44 -19.39 2.18
CA ASN A 105 -6.26 -18.55 2.46
C ASN A 105 -5.55 -18.02 1.19
N SER A 106 -5.96 -18.41 -0.03
CA SER A 106 -5.36 -17.90 -1.27
C SER A 106 -5.74 -16.45 -1.56
N GLY A 107 -6.87 -16.01 -1.04
CA GLY A 107 -7.32 -14.62 -1.10
C GLY A 107 -7.80 -14.13 -2.47
N VAL A 108 -7.70 -14.95 -3.53
CA VAL A 108 -8.01 -14.54 -4.91
C VAL A 108 -8.76 -15.66 -5.64
N ALA A 109 -9.93 -15.32 -6.20
CA ALA A 109 -10.65 -16.21 -7.11
C ALA A 109 -10.04 -16.11 -8.52
N SER A 110 -9.91 -17.24 -9.22
CA SER A 110 -9.33 -17.30 -10.57
C SER A 110 -10.29 -17.91 -11.59
N GLY A 111 -10.14 -17.50 -12.85
CA GLY A 111 -10.90 -17.99 -13.99
C GLY A 111 -10.25 -19.25 -14.60
N ILE A 112 -9.16 -19.10 -15.33
CA ILE A 112 -8.46 -20.19 -16.00
C ILE A 112 -7.02 -20.31 -15.52
N GLU A 113 -6.62 -21.51 -15.15
CA GLU A 113 -5.22 -21.86 -14.88
C GLU A 113 -4.60 -22.47 -16.14
N ILE A 114 -3.42 -22.01 -16.57
CA ILE A 114 -2.65 -22.56 -17.70
C ILE A 114 -1.45 -23.31 -17.13
N LYS A 115 -1.62 -24.62 -16.94
CA LYS A 115 -0.57 -25.52 -16.41
C LYS A 115 0.39 -26.03 -17.47
N ALA A 116 -0.14 -26.32 -18.66
CA ALA A 116 0.68 -26.83 -19.73
C ALA A 116 1.68 -25.79 -20.22
N GLY A 117 2.94 -26.16 -20.30
CA GLY A 117 3.99 -25.35 -20.89
C GLY A 117 4.20 -25.59 -22.38
N ASN A 118 5.08 -24.80 -22.99
CA ASN A 118 5.45 -24.86 -24.41
C ASN A 118 4.22 -24.70 -25.32
N ILE A 119 3.42 -23.68 -25.05
CA ILE A 119 2.19 -23.32 -25.77
C ILE A 119 2.39 -21.98 -26.49
N ASN A 120 1.84 -21.89 -27.72
CA ASN A 120 1.67 -20.63 -28.43
C ASN A 120 0.18 -20.36 -28.71
N MET A 121 -0.36 -19.27 -28.15
CA MET A 121 -1.73 -18.79 -28.41
C MET A 121 -1.66 -17.67 -29.45
N ILE A 122 -2.40 -17.77 -30.56
CA ILE A 122 -2.21 -16.93 -31.74
C ILE A 122 -3.55 -16.45 -32.28
N GLY A 123 -3.70 -15.14 -32.46
CA GLY A 123 -4.81 -14.57 -33.23
C GLY A 123 -4.61 -14.77 -34.73
N LEU A 124 -5.61 -15.27 -35.43
CA LEU A 124 -5.47 -15.66 -36.85
C LEU A 124 -5.21 -14.50 -37.80
N THR A 125 -5.68 -13.29 -37.47
CA THR A 125 -5.64 -12.16 -38.40
C THR A 125 -4.35 -11.34 -38.33
N GLY A 126 -3.58 -11.48 -37.23
CA GLY A 126 -2.44 -10.62 -36.96
C GLY A 126 -2.82 -9.25 -36.38
N ASN A 127 -4.10 -8.94 -36.27
CA ASN A 127 -4.60 -7.75 -35.59
C ASN A 127 -5.11 -8.15 -34.19
N PRO A 128 -4.48 -7.68 -33.08
CA PRO A 128 -4.86 -8.09 -31.73
C PRO A 128 -6.27 -7.64 -31.32
N GLU A 129 -6.86 -6.62 -31.98
CA GLU A 129 -8.24 -6.20 -31.70
C GLU A 129 -9.30 -7.20 -32.21
N ASP A 130 -8.92 -8.09 -33.10
CA ASP A 130 -9.86 -9.04 -33.71
C ASP A 130 -10.17 -10.24 -32.83
N VAL A 131 -9.31 -10.56 -31.87
CA VAL A 131 -9.50 -11.67 -30.94
C VAL A 131 -9.42 -11.17 -29.50
N VAL A 132 -10.57 -11.14 -28.83
CA VAL A 132 -10.68 -10.65 -27.46
C VAL A 132 -10.96 -11.79 -26.50
N ILE A 133 -10.03 -12.02 -25.57
CA ILE A 133 -10.25 -12.95 -24.46
C ILE A 133 -10.68 -12.13 -23.25
N ALA A 134 -11.96 -12.26 -22.88
CA ALA A 134 -12.66 -11.34 -22.00
C ALA A 134 -13.05 -11.97 -20.66
N GLY A 135 -12.93 -11.20 -19.59
CA GLY A 135 -13.54 -11.45 -18.29
C GLY A 135 -14.27 -10.22 -17.80
N ASN A 136 -15.27 -10.38 -16.93
CA ASN A 136 -16.02 -9.25 -16.38
C ASN A 136 -16.27 -9.37 -14.88
N ARG A 137 -15.40 -10.09 -14.15
CA ARG A 137 -15.50 -10.23 -12.68
C ARG A 137 -14.46 -9.37 -11.98
N GLY A 138 -14.84 -8.83 -10.84
CA GLY A 138 -13.95 -8.08 -9.96
C GLY A 138 -14.43 -8.14 -8.51
N GLU A 139 -13.68 -7.55 -7.59
CA GLU A 139 -13.98 -7.52 -6.15
C GLU A 139 -15.40 -6.99 -5.92
N LYS A 140 -16.24 -7.78 -5.23
CA LYS A 140 -17.68 -7.55 -4.95
C LYS A 140 -18.60 -7.56 -6.18
N TYR A 141 -18.05 -7.72 -7.38
CA TYR A 141 -18.80 -7.81 -8.63
C TYR A 141 -18.42 -9.09 -9.37
N GLY A 142 -19.11 -10.16 -9.07
CA GLY A 142 -18.85 -11.48 -9.58
C GLY A 142 -17.71 -12.25 -8.88
N ALA A 143 -16.99 -11.64 -7.91
CA ALA A 143 -16.02 -12.32 -7.06
C ALA A 143 -16.05 -11.77 -5.62
N ASP A 144 -15.77 -12.62 -4.61
CA ASP A 144 -15.72 -12.21 -3.19
C ASP A 144 -14.64 -11.16 -2.94
N ARG A 145 -13.46 -11.38 -3.50
CA ARG A 145 -12.30 -10.50 -3.43
C ARG A 145 -11.78 -10.20 -4.84
N MET A 146 -10.58 -9.67 -4.94
CA MET A 146 -9.91 -9.44 -6.22
C MET A 146 -10.00 -10.70 -7.10
N TYR A 147 -10.43 -10.52 -8.35
CA TYR A 147 -10.53 -11.61 -9.34
C TYR A 147 -9.32 -11.64 -10.25
N THR A 148 -8.85 -12.83 -10.61
CA THR A 148 -7.78 -13.05 -11.59
C THR A 148 -8.32 -13.86 -12.77
N MET A 149 -8.23 -13.32 -14.00
CA MET A 149 -8.72 -14.05 -15.17
C MET A 149 -7.88 -15.30 -15.46
N PHE A 150 -6.55 -15.15 -15.40
CA PHE A 150 -5.61 -16.23 -15.69
C PHE A 150 -4.59 -16.43 -14.58
N ASP A 151 -4.28 -17.68 -14.27
CA ASP A 151 -3.08 -18.11 -13.54
C ASP A 151 -2.15 -18.84 -14.52
N TRP A 152 -1.06 -18.19 -14.94
CA TRP A 152 -0.09 -18.74 -15.91
C TRP A 152 1.01 -19.46 -15.17
N VAL A 153 0.86 -20.78 -15.05
CA VAL A 153 1.78 -21.67 -14.31
C VAL A 153 2.84 -22.29 -15.21
N GLY A 154 2.46 -22.62 -16.45
CA GLY A 154 3.36 -23.27 -17.40
C GLY A 154 4.50 -22.40 -17.90
N ASP A 155 5.65 -22.99 -18.16
CA ASP A 155 6.80 -22.35 -18.80
C ASP A 155 6.66 -22.30 -20.33
N ASP A 156 7.48 -21.48 -21.00
CA ASP A 156 7.54 -21.37 -22.46
C ASP A 156 6.20 -21.00 -23.11
N LEU A 157 5.46 -20.08 -22.49
CA LEU A 157 4.21 -19.58 -23.06
C LEU A 157 4.49 -18.42 -24.02
N THR A 158 3.97 -18.51 -25.23
CA THR A 158 3.98 -17.41 -26.21
C THR A 158 2.54 -17.01 -26.54
N MET A 159 2.24 -15.73 -26.59
CA MET A 159 0.94 -15.20 -26.97
C MET A 159 1.13 -14.10 -28.01
N GLU A 160 0.44 -14.21 -29.14
CA GLU A 160 0.60 -13.34 -30.30
C GLU A 160 -0.75 -12.83 -30.81
N ASP A 161 -0.84 -11.55 -31.13
CA ASP A 161 -1.98 -10.95 -31.82
C ASP A 161 -3.32 -11.13 -31.10
N LEU A 162 -3.33 -10.97 -29.75
CA LEU A 162 -4.50 -11.20 -28.89
C LEU A 162 -4.76 -9.99 -28.00
N THR A 163 -6.04 -9.73 -27.71
CA THR A 163 -6.46 -8.84 -26.61
C THR A 163 -6.90 -9.65 -25.42
N PHE A 164 -6.37 -9.31 -24.24
CA PHE A 164 -6.81 -9.80 -22.93
C PHE A 164 -7.43 -8.63 -22.17
N GLY A 165 -8.69 -8.79 -21.75
CA GLY A 165 -9.38 -7.69 -21.08
C GLY A 165 -10.26 -8.11 -19.92
N ASN A 166 -10.25 -7.31 -18.84
CA ASN A 166 -11.24 -7.40 -17.79
C ASN A 166 -12.19 -6.22 -17.90
N PHE A 167 -13.44 -6.51 -18.24
CA PHE A 167 -14.50 -5.56 -18.56
C PHE A 167 -15.50 -5.37 -17.41
N CYS A 168 -15.12 -5.68 -16.19
CA CYS A 168 -15.98 -5.47 -15.02
C CYS A 168 -16.32 -3.99 -14.79
N SER A 169 -15.38 -3.08 -15.03
CA SER A 169 -15.54 -1.63 -14.82
C SER A 169 -15.27 -0.76 -16.05
N ILE A 170 -15.15 -1.35 -17.22
CA ILE A 170 -15.10 -0.68 -18.52
C ILE A 170 -15.95 -1.47 -19.50
N ASP A 171 -16.54 -0.78 -20.49
CA ASP A 171 -17.33 -1.41 -21.53
C ASP A 171 -16.42 -2.19 -22.50
N LEU A 172 -16.89 -3.33 -22.97
CA LEU A 172 -16.30 -4.04 -24.08
C LEU A 172 -16.94 -3.51 -25.38
N VAL A 173 -16.11 -2.97 -26.26
CA VAL A 173 -16.51 -2.55 -27.61
C VAL A 173 -15.74 -3.40 -28.60
N TYR A 174 -16.44 -4.17 -29.40
CA TYR A 174 -15.87 -5.06 -30.40
C TYR A 174 -16.17 -4.57 -31.83
N LYS A 175 -15.22 -3.87 -32.42
CA LYS A 175 -15.38 -3.14 -33.69
C LYS A 175 -15.84 -3.99 -34.87
N ARG A 176 -15.53 -5.30 -34.88
CA ARG A 176 -15.90 -6.21 -36.00
C ARG A 176 -17.38 -6.62 -35.99
N ASN A 177 -17.97 -6.67 -34.82
CA ASN A 177 -19.38 -7.02 -34.64
C ASN A 177 -19.92 -6.36 -33.37
N PRO A 178 -20.65 -5.25 -33.48
CA PRO A 178 -21.23 -4.56 -32.33
C PRO A 178 -22.23 -5.40 -31.52
N ASP A 179 -22.80 -6.47 -32.08
CA ASP A 179 -23.68 -7.39 -31.34
C ASP A 179 -22.92 -8.13 -30.21
N LEU A 180 -21.61 -8.11 -30.23
CA LEU A 180 -20.74 -8.67 -29.20
C LEU A 180 -20.27 -7.63 -28.18
N ASP A 181 -20.69 -6.38 -28.31
CA ASP A 181 -20.43 -5.36 -27.31
C ASP A 181 -21.07 -5.78 -25.98
N HIS A 182 -20.46 -5.34 -24.87
CA HIS A 182 -20.98 -5.68 -23.57
C HIS A 182 -20.75 -4.54 -22.58
N GLU A 183 -21.80 -4.12 -21.88
CA GLU A 183 -21.73 -3.11 -20.85
C GLU A 183 -20.96 -3.63 -19.63
N LYS A 184 -20.23 -2.73 -18.97
CA LYS A 184 -19.55 -2.99 -17.70
C LYS A 184 -20.55 -3.37 -16.60
N ARG A 185 -20.13 -4.21 -15.66
CA ARG A 185 -20.95 -4.57 -14.49
C ARG A 185 -21.13 -3.39 -13.52
N THR A 186 -20.18 -2.47 -13.47
CA THR A 186 -20.17 -1.41 -12.48
C THR A 186 -19.33 -0.23 -12.93
N ASP A 187 -19.74 0.98 -12.53
CA ASP A 187 -18.94 2.21 -12.64
C ASP A 187 -17.88 2.32 -11.52
N ARG A 188 -17.90 1.41 -10.56
CA ARG A 188 -17.01 1.47 -9.41
C ARG A 188 -15.62 0.94 -9.73
N VAL A 189 -14.66 1.49 -9.03
CA VAL A 189 -13.31 0.92 -8.97
C VAL A 189 -13.37 -0.44 -8.30
N THR A 190 -13.01 -1.48 -9.03
CA THR A 190 -13.04 -2.86 -8.54
C THR A 190 -11.69 -3.53 -8.73
N GLY A 191 -11.28 -4.32 -7.74
CA GLY A 191 -10.01 -5.04 -7.78
C GLY A 191 -10.07 -6.24 -8.72
N ALA A 192 -9.27 -6.21 -9.79
CA ALA A 192 -9.13 -7.32 -10.73
C ALA A 192 -7.70 -7.44 -11.25
N LYS A 193 -7.35 -8.61 -11.78
CA LYS A 193 -6.10 -8.87 -12.50
C LYS A 193 -6.41 -9.61 -13.78
N ILE A 194 -5.69 -9.27 -14.85
CA ILE A 194 -5.75 -10.05 -16.08
C ILE A 194 -4.99 -11.36 -15.88
N ALA A 195 -3.75 -11.31 -15.36
CA ALA A 195 -2.99 -12.52 -15.11
C ALA A 195 -2.20 -12.48 -13.79
N ILE A 196 -2.05 -13.65 -13.18
CA ILE A 196 -0.95 -13.99 -12.28
C ILE A 196 0.03 -14.84 -13.08
N VAL A 197 1.30 -14.50 -13.06
CA VAL A 197 2.34 -15.17 -13.86
C VAL A 197 3.31 -15.88 -12.93
N ARG A 198 3.43 -17.18 -13.08
CA ARG A 198 4.31 -18.06 -12.29
C ARG A 198 5.36 -18.77 -13.14
N GLY A 199 5.10 -18.92 -14.43
CA GLY A 199 5.97 -19.60 -15.37
C GLY A 199 7.20 -18.78 -15.75
N ASP A 200 8.21 -19.45 -16.27
CA ASP A 200 9.42 -18.88 -16.85
C ASP A 200 9.33 -18.85 -18.38
N ARG A 201 10.11 -17.97 -19.01
CA ARG A 201 10.19 -17.80 -20.48
C ARG A 201 8.84 -17.49 -21.13
N ILE A 202 8.16 -16.47 -20.59
CA ILE A 202 6.89 -15.97 -21.12
C ILE A 202 7.19 -14.90 -22.18
N HIS A 203 6.62 -15.07 -23.37
CA HIS A 203 6.78 -14.14 -24.49
C HIS A 203 5.41 -13.64 -24.98
N LEU A 204 5.19 -12.34 -24.90
CA LEU A 204 3.97 -11.68 -25.38
C LEU A 204 4.36 -10.76 -26.54
N LYS A 205 3.69 -10.93 -27.68
CA LYS A 205 3.99 -10.20 -28.89
C LYS A 205 2.73 -9.61 -29.50
N ASN A 206 2.73 -8.30 -29.77
CA ASN A 206 1.61 -7.60 -30.37
C ASN A 206 0.27 -7.90 -29.66
N CYS A 207 0.28 -7.90 -28.31
CA CYS A 207 -0.91 -8.14 -27.50
C CYS A 207 -1.43 -6.83 -26.89
N ILE A 208 -2.75 -6.79 -26.64
CA ILE A 208 -3.39 -5.68 -25.95
C ILE A 208 -3.91 -6.17 -24.59
N PHE A 209 -3.67 -5.40 -23.52
CA PHE A 209 -4.20 -5.63 -22.19
C PHE A 209 -5.11 -4.49 -21.81
N LYS A 210 -6.41 -4.77 -21.54
CA LYS A 210 -7.43 -3.76 -21.21
C LYS A 210 -8.01 -4.02 -19.83
N GLY A 211 -8.15 -2.95 -19.03
CA GLY A 211 -8.82 -3.02 -17.75
C GLY A 211 -9.12 -1.65 -17.18
N GLY A 212 -10.10 -1.59 -16.30
CA GLY A 212 -10.50 -0.37 -15.64
C GLY A 212 -9.54 0.07 -14.53
N LYS A 213 -9.93 1.11 -13.80
CA LYS A 213 -9.22 1.61 -12.62
C LYS A 213 -9.10 0.48 -11.59
N ASN A 214 -7.94 0.27 -11.00
CA ASN A 214 -7.62 -0.86 -10.10
C ASN A 214 -7.63 -2.26 -10.77
N THR A 215 -7.52 -2.32 -12.08
CA THR A 215 -7.22 -3.57 -12.79
C THR A 215 -5.73 -3.62 -13.12
N SER A 216 -5.06 -4.67 -12.65
CA SER A 216 -3.65 -4.93 -12.96
C SER A 216 -3.51 -5.83 -14.18
N PRO A 217 -2.64 -5.52 -15.15
CA PRO A 217 -2.40 -6.43 -16.27
C PRO A 217 -1.75 -7.73 -15.80
N PHE A 218 -0.77 -7.63 -14.88
CA PHE A 218 0.00 -8.78 -14.42
C PHE A 218 0.28 -8.72 -12.92
N ASN A 219 0.53 -9.88 -12.34
CA ASN A 219 1.15 -10.04 -11.03
C ASN A 219 2.12 -11.22 -11.08
N THR A 220 3.35 -11.05 -10.59
CA THR A 220 4.34 -12.13 -10.56
C THR A 220 4.48 -12.67 -9.16
N ILE A 221 4.55 -14.00 -9.03
CA ILE A 221 4.75 -14.67 -7.75
C ILE A 221 6.15 -15.30 -7.64
N ASN A 222 6.69 -15.86 -8.72
CA ASN A 222 7.91 -16.67 -8.68
C ASN A 222 9.10 -16.14 -9.49
N GLY A 223 9.04 -14.96 -10.05
CA GLY A 223 10.22 -14.31 -10.65
C GLY A 223 10.76 -14.93 -11.97
N GLY A 224 9.92 -15.59 -12.77
CA GLY A 224 10.28 -16.05 -14.10
C GLY A 224 10.63 -14.90 -15.07
N ARG A 225 11.21 -15.22 -16.22
CA ARG A 225 11.59 -14.27 -17.27
C ARG A 225 10.41 -13.97 -18.19
N HIS A 226 10.14 -12.66 -18.39
CA HIS A 226 9.02 -12.20 -19.19
C HIS A 226 9.49 -11.19 -20.21
N PHE A 227 9.19 -11.43 -21.48
CA PHE A 227 9.49 -10.52 -22.57
C PHE A 227 8.21 -10.10 -23.29
N LEU A 228 7.98 -8.79 -23.38
CA LEU A 228 6.83 -8.20 -24.05
C LEU A 228 7.33 -7.28 -25.16
N GLU A 229 6.91 -7.55 -26.40
CA GLU A 229 7.26 -6.72 -27.55
C GLU A 229 6.02 -6.22 -28.28
N ASN A 230 6.03 -4.95 -28.66
CA ASN A 230 4.95 -4.29 -29.41
C ASN A 230 3.58 -4.41 -28.75
N CYS A 231 3.52 -4.53 -27.41
CA CYS A 231 2.28 -4.69 -26.67
C CYS A 231 1.68 -3.32 -26.27
N THR A 232 0.34 -3.28 -26.15
CA THR A 232 -0.38 -2.12 -25.63
C THR A 232 -1.06 -2.46 -24.31
N ILE A 233 -0.80 -1.67 -23.27
CA ILE A 233 -1.32 -1.87 -21.93
C ILE A 233 -2.18 -0.67 -21.53
N ILE A 234 -3.49 -0.89 -21.36
CA ILE A 234 -4.49 0.11 -20.98
C ILE A 234 -5.15 -0.36 -19.69
N CYS A 235 -4.48 -0.17 -18.57
CA CYS A 235 -4.93 -0.62 -17.26
C CYS A 235 -4.74 0.47 -16.20
N GLY A 236 -5.61 0.44 -15.19
CA GLY A 236 -5.59 1.47 -14.15
C GLY A 236 -4.49 1.28 -13.11
N GLU A 237 -4.32 0.10 -12.58
CA GLU A 237 -3.30 -0.18 -11.56
C GLU A 237 -2.27 -1.22 -12.05
N ASN A 238 -1.08 -1.12 -11.62
CA ASN A 238 0.12 -1.46 -12.38
C ASN A 238 1.01 -2.41 -11.66
N SER A 239 0.53 -3.55 -11.24
CA SER A 239 1.44 -4.65 -10.97
C SER A 239 2.04 -5.08 -12.30
N LEU A 240 3.32 -4.84 -12.45
CA LEU A 240 4.09 -5.34 -13.58
C LEU A 240 4.78 -6.64 -13.17
N PRO A 241 4.96 -7.60 -14.09
CA PRO A 241 5.71 -8.78 -13.78
C PRO A 241 7.15 -8.41 -13.43
N ALA A 242 7.72 -9.12 -12.45
CA ALA A 242 9.15 -9.03 -12.19
C ALA A 242 9.94 -9.67 -13.33
N ASN A 243 11.21 -9.36 -13.42
CA ASN A 243 12.10 -9.84 -14.49
C ASN A 243 11.50 -9.65 -15.89
N ALA A 244 10.74 -8.57 -16.07
CA ALA A 244 10.09 -8.26 -17.33
C ALA A 244 10.87 -7.23 -18.14
N VAL A 245 11.00 -7.48 -19.42
CA VAL A 245 11.52 -6.55 -20.41
C VAL A 245 10.39 -6.20 -21.37
N PHE A 246 10.13 -4.90 -21.51
CA PHE A 246 9.16 -4.33 -22.45
C PHE A 246 9.94 -3.66 -23.58
N LEU A 247 9.67 -4.07 -24.80
CA LEU A 247 10.28 -3.50 -26.00
C LEU A 247 9.20 -2.93 -26.91
N ASN A 248 9.33 -1.63 -27.31
CA ASN A 248 8.38 -0.94 -28.19
C ASN A 248 6.92 -1.00 -27.70
N CYS A 249 6.71 -1.04 -26.39
CA CYS A 249 5.37 -1.16 -25.82
C CYS A 249 4.74 0.22 -25.56
N LYS A 250 3.40 0.26 -25.57
CA LYS A 250 2.61 1.46 -25.28
C LYS A 250 1.80 1.27 -24.01
N PHE A 251 1.82 2.26 -23.12
CA PHE A 251 1.11 2.25 -21.84
C PHE A 251 0.20 3.46 -21.74
N THR A 252 -1.05 3.21 -21.36
CA THR A 252 -1.99 4.27 -20.98
C THR A 252 -2.46 4.01 -19.56
N PHE A 253 -2.16 4.93 -18.64
CA PHE A 253 -2.46 4.79 -17.22
C PHE A 253 -3.57 5.74 -16.77
N ASN A 254 -4.48 5.21 -15.95
CA ASN A 254 -5.56 5.96 -15.31
C ASN A 254 -5.31 6.10 -13.80
N THR A 255 -4.07 6.25 -13.39
CA THR A 255 -3.65 6.33 -11.99
C THR A 255 -2.44 7.25 -11.83
N ASN A 256 -2.32 7.88 -10.67
CA ASN A 256 -1.17 8.73 -10.33
C ASN A 256 0.09 7.93 -9.92
N LYS A 257 0.01 6.61 -9.89
CA LYS A 257 1.11 5.70 -9.51
C LYS A 257 1.25 4.60 -10.56
N PRO A 258 1.67 4.96 -11.77
CA PRO A 258 1.54 4.08 -12.95
C PRO A 258 2.41 2.82 -12.90
N LEU A 259 3.50 2.79 -12.17
CA LEU A 259 4.39 1.64 -12.14
C LEU A 259 4.49 1.05 -10.74
N TYR A 260 4.32 -0.25 -10.65
CA TYR A 260 4.49 -1.04 -9.44
C TYR A 260 5.19 -2.35 -9.77
N SER A 261 6.39 -2.53 -9.24
CA SER A 261 7.10 -3.81 -9.31
C SER A 261 7.35 -4.31 -7.89
N PRO A 262 6.92 -5.53 -7.56
CA PRO A 262 7.12 -6.08 -6.21
C PRO A 262 8.50 -6.68 -6.00
N MET A 263 9.29 -6.87 -7.06
CA MET A 263 10.52 -7.65 -7.04
C MET A 263 11.78 -6.80 -7.17
N GLN A 264 12.87 -7.30 -6.62
CA GLN A 264 14.16 -6.62 -6.54
C GLN A 264 14.77 -6.28 -7.89
N THR A 265 14.62 -7.14 -8.90
CA THR A 265 15.12 -6.89 -10.26
C THR A 265 14.34 -5.80 -10.97
N GLY A 266 13.08 -5.58 -10.58
CA GLY A 266 12.21 -4.61 -11.24
C GLY A 266 11.85 -4.98 -12.66
N VAL A 267 11.69 -3.95 -13.48
CA VAL A 267 11.32 -4.05 -14.90
C VAL A 267 12.23 -3.19 -15.75
N VAL A 268 12.37 -3.55 -17.03
CA VAL A 268 13.15 -2.80 -18.01
C VAL A 268 12.25 -2.39 -19.17
N PHE A 269 12.23 -1.10 -19.49
CA PHE A 269 11.52 -0.52 -20.61
C PHE A 269 12.51 -0.01 -21.66
N LEU A 270 12.35 -0.47 -22.89
CA LEU A 270 13.18 -0.14 -24.03
C LEU A 270 12.30 0.43 -25.14
N ASN A 271 12.51 1.68 -25.51
CA ASN A 271 11.74 2.37 -26.55
C ASN A 271 10.20 2.31 -26.33
N CYS A 272 9.77 2.55 -25.10
CA CYS A 272 8.36 2.50 -24.75
C CYS A 272 7.73 3.90 -24.68
N ASP A 273 6.42 3.95 -25.00
CA ASP A 273 5.59 5.15 -24.90
C ASP A 273 4.66 5.03 -23.70
N PHE A 274 4.58 6.08 -22.88
CA PHE A 274 3.71 6.15 -21.72
C PHE A 274 2.81 7.38 -21.82
N SER A 275 1.53 7.20 -21.58
CA SER A 275 0.56 8.29 -21.49
C SER A 275 -0.25 8.19 -20.19
N THR A 276 -0.52 9.35 -19.59
CA THR A 276 -1.38 9.45 -18.41
C THR A 276 -2.04 10.79 -18.29
N ASN A 277 -3.31 10.79 -17.89
CA ASN A 277 -4.10 12.00 -17.62
C ASN A 277 -4.11 12.34 -16.12
N GLU A 278 -3.51 11.49 -15.28
CA GLU A 278 -3.51 11.68 -13.84
C GLU A 278 -2.45 12.68 -13.39
N TYR A 279 -2.79 13.40 -12.32
CA TYR A 279 -1.92 14.40 -11.72
C TYR A 279 -0.79 13.75 -10.92
N LYS A 280 0.45 14.24 -11.07
CA LYS A 280 1.63 13.70 -10.40
C LYS A 280 1.82 12.19 -10.57
N PRO A 281 2.04 11.68 -11.75
CA PRO A 281 2.35 10.27 -11.92
C PRO A 281 3.69 9.94 -11.25
N PHE A 282 3.71 8.93 -10.42
CA PHE A 282 4.93 8.37 -9.87
C PHE A 282 5.43 7.24 -10.76
N VAL A 283 6.71 7.24 -11.10
CA VAL A 283 7.30 6.15 -11.90
C VAL A 283 7.22 4.83 -11.15
N MET A 284 7.42 4.84 -9.83
CA MET A 284 7.39 3.63 -9.02
C MET A 284 6.62 3.84 -7.72
N ARG A 285 5.72 2.92 -7.41
CA ARG A 285 4.96 2.97 -6.16
C ARG A 285 5.72 2.32 -5.02
N LYS A 286 6.28 1.12 -5.25
CA LYS A 286 7.02 0.37 -4.24
C LYS A 286 7.65 -0.89 -4.89
N GLY A 287 8.70 -1.45 -4.30
CA GLY A 287 9.36 -2.65 -4.80
C GLY A 287 10.60 -2.36 -5.63
N GLY A 288 10.80 -3.10 -6.69
CA GLY A 288 11.99 -3.01 -7.51
C GLY A 288 12.05 -1.82 -8.47
N PRO A 289 13.20 -1.57 -9.09
CA PRO A 289 13.43 -0.44 -9.98
C PRO A 289 12.72 -0.59 -11.34
N ALA A 290 12.46 0.55 -11.99
CA ALA A 290 11.99 0.63 -13.37
C ALA A 290 13.08 1.27 -14.23
N THR A 291 13.92 0.45 -14.87
CA THR A 291 14.94 0.93 -15.80
C THR A 291 14.30 1.35 -17.12
N MET A 292 14.65 2.54 -17.63
CA MET A 292 14.06 3.10 -18.85
C MET A 292 15.15 3.59 -19.81
N ILE A 293 15.12 3.11 -21.03
CA ILE A 293 16.04 3.50 -22.09
C ILE A 293 15.24 3.92 -23.33
N ASP A 294 15.48 5.12 -23.84
CA ASP A 294 14.80 5.71 -25.00
C ASP A 294 13.26 5.78 -24.87
N CYS A 295 12.76 6.01 -23.66
CA CYS A 295 11.32 6.03 -23.39
C CYS A 295 10.76 7.45 -23.47
N ARG A 296 9.47 7.55 -23.83
CA ARG A 296 8.73 8.82 -23.99
C ARG A 296 7.50 8.84 -23.09
N TRP A 297 7.32 9.93 -22.35
CA TRP A 297 6.16 10.18 -21.50
C TRP A 297 5.34 11.35 -21.99
N GLU A 298 4.05 11.12 -22.14
CA GLU A 298 3.04 12.17 -22.36
C GLU A 298 2.17 12.29 -21.10
N VAL A 299 2.31 13.39 -20.39
CA VAL A 299 1.68 13.63 -19.09
C VAL A 299 0.92 14.95 -19.14
N SER A 300 -0.41 14.91 -18.98
CA SER A 300 -1.26 16.11 -19.06
C SER A 300 -1.08 17.07 -17.88
N HIS A 301 -0.71 16.55 -16.69
CA HIS A 301 -0.62 17.31 -15.44
C HIS A 301 0.65 16.99 -14.67
N LEU A 302 1.80 17.42 -15.17
CA LEU A 302 3.07 17.27 -14.47
C LEU A 302 3.31 18.48 -13.57
N ARG A 303 3.41 18.28 -12.27
CA ARG A 303 3.66 19.34 -11.28
C ARG A 303 5.15 19.50 -10.94
N ASN A 304 5.88 18.39 -10.90
CA ASN A 304 7.31 18.30 -10.61
C ASN A 304 7.96 17.29 -11.56
N GLU A 305 9.18 16.88 -11.27
CA GLU A 305 9.86 15.82 -12.01
C GLU A 305 9.01 14.52 -11.98
N LEU A 306 8.98 13.83 -13.11
CA LEU A 306 8.23 12.59 -13.28
C LEU A 306 8.75 11.49 -12.35
N ILE A 307 10.07 11.38 -12.17
CA ILE A 307 10.68 10.35 -11.34
C ILE A 307 10.67 10.79 -9.90
N TYR A 308 9.61 10.40 -9.22
CA TYR A 308 9.41 10.60 -7.80
C TYR A 308 9.18 9.25 -7.14
N TRP A 309 10.12 8.83 -6.32
CA TRP A 309 9.95 7.63 -5.52
C TRP A 309 9.21 7.94 -4.25
N THR A 310 8.25 7.12 -3.93
CA THR A 310 7.68 7.16 -2.59
C THR A 310 8.78 6.82 -1.58
N GLN A 311 8.74 7.39 -0.39
CA GLN A 311 9.76 7.23 0.65
C GLN A 311 10.04 5.78 1.08
N THR A 312 9.23 4.84 0.61
CA THR A 312 9.43 3.41 0.79
C THR A 312 10.36 2.78 -0.24
N GLY A 313 10.96 3.58 -1.12
CA GLY A 313 12.00 3.13 -2.05
C GLY A 313 13.10 2.38 -1.30
N GLN A 314 13.52 1.24 -1.84
CA GLN A 314 14.59 0.46 -1.24
C GLN A 314 15.93 1.12 -1.56
N ILE A 315 16.63 1.57 -0.54
CA ILE A 315 17.86 2.37 -0.61
C ILE A 315 18.97 1.66 -1.36
N ASP A 316 18.98 0.34 -1.31
CA ASP A 316 19.96 -0.52 -2.01
C ASP A 316 19.67 -0.70 -3.50
N MET A 317 18.58 -0.14 -4.02
CA MET A 317 18.19 -0.28 -5.44
C MET A 317 18.36 1.02 -6.20
N ARG A 318 18.62 0.89 -7.50
CA ARG A 318 18.72 2.00 -8.46
C ARG A 318 17.84 1.73 -9.66
N ALA A 319 17.24 2.80 -10.18
CA ALA A 319 16.64 2.80 -11.52
C ALA A 319 17.60 3.46 -12.49
N TYR A 320 17.95 2.76 -13.55
CA TYR A 320 18.89 3.23 -14.55
C TYR A 320 18.14 3.84 -15.73
N LEU A 321 18.54 5.05 -16.11
CA LEU A 321 17.82 5.87 -17.08
C LEU A 321 18.79 6.35 -18.16
N SER A 322 18.30 6.36 -19.41
CA SER A 322 19.07 6.92 -20.52
C SER A 322 18.12 7.43 -21.61
N ASN A 323 18.38 8.65 -22.10
CA ASN A 323 17.72 9.23 -23.27
C ASN A 323 16.16 9.17 -23.20
N ASN A 324 15.59 9.50 -22.05
CA ASN A 324 14.13 9.53 -21.89
C ASN A 324 13.59 10.95 -22.01
N THR A 325 12.36 11.11 -22.49
CA THR A 325 11.68 12.40 -22.61
C THR A 325 10.35 12.45 -21.87
N VAL A 326 9.95 13.64 -21.48
CA VAL A 326 8.64 13.96 -20.91
C VAL A 326 8.07 15.15 -21.66
N ASN A 327 6.93 14.96 -22.31
CA ASN A 327 6.30 15.97 -23.19
C ASN A 327 7.26 16.60 -24.22
N GLY A 328 8.18 15.78 -24.75
CA GLY A 328 9.20 16.20 -25.73
C GLY A 328 10.51 16.70 -25.12
N ASP A 329 10.54 17.10 -23.87
CA ASP A 329 11.76 17.55 -23.18
C ASP A 329 12.53 16.39 -22.54
N SER A 330 13.83 16.57 -22.34
CA SER A 330 14.65 15.59 -21.60
C SER A 330 14.10 15.39 -20.20
N MET A 331 13.98 14.11 -19.80
CA MET A 331 13.47 13.74 -18.48
C MET A 331 14.39 14.27 -17.38
N LYS A 332 13.82 15.06 -16.47
CA LYS A 332 14.53 15.53 -15.27
C LYS A 332 14.50 14.46 -14.19
N LEU A 333 15.65 14.21 -13.59
CA LEU A 333 15.75 13.32 -12.44
C LEU A 333 15.40 14.05 -11.15
N TRP A 334 14.71 13.37 -10.27
CA TRP A 334 14.48 13.85 -8.90
C TRP A 334 15.82 14.03 -8.17
N VAL A 335 15.99 15.19 -7.53
CA VAL A 335 17.12 15.48 -6.64
C VAL A 335 16.71 15.07 -5.21
N GLY A 336 16.65 13.79 -4.96
CA GLY A 336 16.22 13.25 -3.69
C GLY A 336 16.84 11.92 -3.49
N PRO A 337 16.25 10.93 -2.83
CA PRO A 337 17.00 9.71 -2.67
C PRO A 337 17.51 9.30 -4.06
N TRP A 338 18.80 9.06 -4.16
CA TRP A 338 19.67 8.76 -5.30
C TRP A 338 19.28 7.54 -6.14
N ILE A 339 18.05 7.10 -6.06
CA ILE A 339 17.52 5.90 -6.73
C ILE A 339 17.55 6.01 -8.26
N PRO A 340 17.14 7.12 -8.92
CA PRO A 340 17.32 7.28 -10.35
C PRO A 340 18.75 7.68 -10.68
N VAL A 341 19.35 6.95 -11.62
CA VAL A 341 20.75 7.14 -12.08
C VAL A 341 20.79 7.24 -13.59
N ASP A 342 21.29 8.35 -14.09
CA ASP A 342 21.59 8.50 -15.53
C ASP A 342 22.80 7.64 -15.91
N ILE A 343 22.61 6.77 -16.92
CA ILE A 343 23.64 5.88 -17.44
C ILE A 343 24.02 6.19 -18.90
N THR A 344 23.56 7.28 -19.45
CA THR A 344 23.78 7.64 -20.88
C THR A 344 25.26 7.57 -21.25
N ASN A 345 26.15 8.00 -20.36
CA ASN A 345 27.59 8.01 -20.55
C ASN A 345 28.33 6.95 -19.72
N LYS A 346 27.60 5.95 -19.15
CA LYS A 346 28.24 4.88 -18.36
C LYS A 346 28.37 3.59 -19.16
N PRO A 347 29.44 2.78 -18.92
CA PRO A 347 29.57 1.47 -19.57
C PRO A 347 28.36 0.56 -19.34
N LEU A 348 27.63 0.75 -18.26
CA LEU A 348 26.42 0.01 -17.89
C LEU A 348 25.32 0.09 -18.98
N LEU A 349 25.28 1.15 -19.78
CA LEU A 349 24.32 1.25 -20.88
C LEU A 349 24.40 0.05 -21.82
N ARG A 350 25.59 -0.56 -21.97
CA ARG A 350 25.79 -1.75 -22.82
C ARG A 350 25.05 -2.99 -22.35
N ALA A 351 24.63 -3.04 -21.08
CA ALA A 351 23.75 -4.09 -20.59
C ALA A 351 22.36 -4.07 -21.26
N TYR A 352 21.93 -2.91 -21.70
CA TYR A 352 20.59 -2.64 -22.25
C TYR A 352 20.59 -2.32 -23.75
N LYS A 353 21.64 -1.66 -24.25
CA LYS A 353 21.76 -1.18 -25.64
C LYS A 353 23.19 -1.31 -26.12
N LEU A 354 23.40 -2.04 -27.22
CA LEU A 354 24.68 -2.25 -27.83
C LEU A 354 25.22 -0.97 -28.51
N ALA A 355 26.46 -1.02 -29.01
CA ALA A 355 27.11 0.13 -29.63
C ALA A 355 26.45 0.54 -30.95
N ASP A 356 25.90 -0.41 -31.67
CA ASP A 356 25.19 -0.22 -32.95
C ASP A 356 23.75 0.31 -32.77
N GLY A 357 23.31 0.51 -31.51
CA GLY A 357 21.94 0.95 -31.19
C GLY A 357 20.95 -0.16 -30.96
N THR A 358 21.29 -1.42 -31.19
CA THR A 358 20.44 -2.59 -31.00
C THR A 358 20.19 -2.81 -29.47
N TYR A 359 18.98 -3.14 -29.06
CA TYR A 359 18.68 -3.46 -27.66
C TYR A 359 19.23 -4.84 -27.31
N ASN A 360 19.90 -4.93 -26.15
CA ASN A 360 20.59 -6.13 -25.71
C ASN A 360 19.67 -7.09 -24.96
N ILE A 361 18.63 -7.58 -25.64
CA ILE A 361 17.62 -8.46 -25.06
C ILE A 361 18.24 -9.76 -24.55
N PHE A 362 19.23 -10.30 -25.26
CA PHE A 362 19.93 -11.50 -24.85
C PHE A 362 20.58 -11.33 -23.47
N ASN A 363 21.28 -10.23 -23.21
CA ASN A 363 21.89 -9.97 -21.90
C ASN A 363 20.86 -9.93 -20.77
N LEU A 364 19.66 -9.41 -21.06
CA LEU A 364 18.58 -9.27 -20.05
C LEU A 364 17.85 -10.60 -19.80
N MET A 365 17.65 -11.42 -20.84
CA MET A 365 16.80 -12.61 -20.78
C MET A 365 17.55 -13.93 -20.70
N ARG A 366 18.87 -13.93 -20.83
CA ARG A 366 19.65 -15.15 -21.01
C ARG A 366 19.54 -16.17 -19.88
N GLY A 367 19.43 -15.74 -18.62
CA GLY A 367 19.40 -16.66 -17.47
C GLY A 367 20.62 -17.57 -17.39
N GLU A 368 20.43 -18.76 -16.81
CA GLU A 368 21.44 -19.83 -16.77
C GLU A 368 21.50 -20.66 -18.07
N ASP A 369 20.38 -20.73 -18.78
CA ASP A 369 20.16 -21.55 -19.98
C ASP A 369 20.43 -20.82 -21.29
N ASP A 370 20.97 -19.59 -21.23
CA ASP A 370 21.27 -18.72 -22.37
C ASP A 370 20.06 -18.57 -23.33
N TRP A 371 18.88 -18.39 -22.78
CA TRP A 371 17.66 -18.20 -23.55
C TRP A 371 17.76 -17.01 -24.51
N ASN A 372 17.87 -17.29 -25.81
CA ASN A 372 18.01 -16.32 -26.89
C ASN A 372 16.74 -16.22 -27.73
N LEU A 373 15.73 -15.60 -27.15
CA LEU A 373 14.40 -15.45 -27.74
C LEU A 373 14.42 -14.70 -29.09
N THR A 374 15.19 -13.64 -29.20
CA THR A 374 15.23 -12.76 -30.37
C THR A 374 16.20 -13.26 -31.43
N LYS A 375 16.85 -14.41 -31.21
CA LYS A 375 17.88 -14.95 -32.08
C LYS A 375 19.01 -13.93 -32.37
N GLN A 376 19.30 -13.07 -31.37
CA GLN A 376 20.39 -12.11 -31.44
C GLN A 376 21.71 -12.82 -31.64
N ASN A 377 22.61 -12.26 -32.44
CA ASN A 377 23.97 -12.74 -32.50
C ASN A 377 24.63 -12.59 -31.13
N THR A 378 25.09 -13.68 -30.56
CA THR A 378 25.65 -13.72 -29.21
C THR A 378 27.18 -13.84 -29.20
N GLU A 379 27.81 -13.92 -30.38
CA GLU A 379 29.24 -14.04 -30.50
C GLU A 379 29.96 -12.86 -29.85
N GLY A 380 30.87 -13.14 -28.93
CA GLY A 380 31.61 -12.11 -28.18
C GLY A 380 30.83 -11.33 -27.12
N LEU A 381 29.52 -11.58 -26.95
CA LEU A 381 28.72 -10.90 -25.91
C LEU A 381 29.03 -11.43 -24.52
N LYS A 382 29.65 -10.57 -23.70
CA LYS A 382 29.91 -10.86 -22.28
C LYS A 382 28.64 -10.70 -21.43
N LYS A 383 28.58 -11.39 -20.29
CA LYS A 383 27.59 -11.14 -19.24
C LYS A 383 27.83 -9.77 -18.61
N ILE A 384 26.86 -8.86 -18.71
CA ILE A 384 26.92 -7.54 -18.10
C ILE A 384 25.86 -7.48 -17.02
N PRO A 385 26.26 -7.49 -15.74
CA PRO A 385 25.29 -7.45 -14.64
C PRO A 385 24.49 -6.13 -14.64
N THR A 386 23.27 -6.19 -14.14
CA THR A 386 22.32 -5.07 -14.12
C THR A 386 21.84 -4.72 -12.73
N LEU A 387 22.16 -5.54 -11.75
CA LEU A 387 21.82 -5.34 -10.35
C LEU A 387 23.08 -5.46 -9.48
N LEU A 388 23.22 -4.57 -8.52
CA LEU A 388 24.19 -4.64 -7.44
C LEU A 388 23.45 -4.70 -6.11
N SER A 389 23.69 -5.71 -5.31
CA SER A 389 23.03 -5.90 -4.01
C SER A 389 24.06 -5.94 -2.90
N VAL A 390 23.87 -5.10 -1.89
CA VAL A 390 24.68 -5.12 -0.67
C VAL A 390 24.29 -6.31 0.22
N THR A 391 25.23 -6.87 0.94
CA THR A 391 24.98 -7.99 1.85
C THR A 391 24.14 -7.59 3.06
N GLN A 392 24.24 -6.34 3.46
CA GLN A 392 23.46 -5.78 4.59
C GLN A 392 22.89 -4.41 4.18
N ARG A 393 21.57 -4.33 4.06
CA ARG A 393 20.86 -3.11 3.68
C ARG A 393 20.75 -2.08 4.79
N ARG A 394 20.70 -2.57 6.03
CA ARG A 394 20.54 -1.75 7.24
C ARG A 394 21.51 -2.25 8.29
N ILE A 395 22.30 -1.35 8.79
CA ILE A 395 23.33 -1.59 9.79
C ILE A 395 23.05 -0.68 10.97
N GLN A 396 23.21 -1.21 12.17
CA GLN A 396 23.15 -0.46 13.42
C GLN A 396 24.52 -0.54 14.06
N LEU A 397 25.13 0.59 14.36
CA LEU A 397 26.44 0.69 15.01
C LEU A 397 26.30 1.47 16.31
N GLU A 398 26.89 0.99 17.36
CA GLU A 398 27.16 1.79 18.54
C GLU A 398 28.40 2.64 18.28
N ASN A 399 28.30 3.92 18.53
CA ASN A 399 29.37 4.90 18.26
C ASN A 399 30.70 4.51 18.93
N GLU A 400 31.79 4.54 18.17
CA GLU A 400 33.15 4.20 18.57
C GLU A 400 33.36 2.75 19.02
N VAL A 401 32.31 1.95 19.15
CA VAL A 401 32.37 0.58 19.64
C VAL A 401 32.30 -0.42 18.47
N ASP A 402 31.32 -0.29 17.63
CA ASP A 402 31.02 -1.29 16.63
C ASP A 402 31.77 -1.07 15.31
N GLU A 403 32.20 -2.16 14.75
CA GLU A 403 32.80 -2.26 13.41
C GLU A 403 32.13 -3.42 12.65
N VAL A 404 31.72 -3.19 11.41
CA VAL A 404 31.00 -4.17 10.61
C VAL A 404 31.62 -4.32 9.23
N ASN A 405 31.81 -5.55 8.79
CA ASN A 405 32.24 -5.89 7.44
C ASN A 405 31.04 -6.10 6.54
N ILE A 406 30.99 -5.42 5.41
CA ILE A 406 29.96 -5.55 4.41
C ILE A 406 30.54 -5.80 3.03
N GLY A 407 29.79 -6.47 2.20
CA GLY A 407 30.13 -6.71 0.79
C GLY A 407 28.96 -6.39 -0.13
N ALA A 408 29.19 -6.51 -1.41
CA ALA A 408 28.14 -6.45 -2.40
C ALA A 408 28.38 -7.50 -3.49
N LYS A 409 27.31 -7.91 -4.16
CA LYS A 409 27.33 -8.87 -5.25
C LYS A 409 26.57 -8.32 -6.44
N ALA A 410 27.13 -8.49 -7.62
CA ALA A 410 26.47 -8.12 -8.87
C ALA A 410 25.73 -9.32 -9.46
N TYR A 411 24.57 -9.07 -10.10
CA TYR A 411 23.70 -10.10 -10.66
C TYR A 411 23.20 -9.70 -12.04
N MET A 412 22.89 -10.70 -12.85
CA MET A 412 22.17 -10.52 -14.09
C MET A 412 20.70 -10.20 -13.81
N PHE A 413 20.04 -9.52 -14.74
CA PHE A 413 18.61 -9.21 -14.61
C PHE A 413 17.75 -10.47 -14.44
N SER A 414 18.07 -11.53 -15.15
CA SER A 414 17.31 -12.78 -15.17
C SER A 414 17.90 -13.91 -14.31
N ASP A 415 18.93 -13.61 -13.52
CA ASP A 415 19.58 -14.60 -12.65
C ASP A 415 20.09 -13.95 -11.36
N LEU A 416 19.33 -14.12 -10.29
CA LEU A 416 19.68 -13.62 -8.95
C LEU A 416 20.37 -14.67 -8.06
N ASN A 417 20.52 -15.90 -8.55
CA ASN A 417 21.13 -16.97 -7.77
C ASN A 417 22.66 -16.98 -7.97
N ASN A 418 23.11 -16.63 -9.16
CA ASN A 418 24.52 -16.72 -9.54
C ASN A 418 25.13 -15.33 -9.68
N PRO A 419 25.92 -14.87 -8.69
CA PRO A 419 26.59 -13.59 -8.78
C PRO A 419 27.66 -13.58 -9.87
N VAL A 420 27.74 -12.45 -10.55
CA VAL A 420 28.77 -12.19 -11.57
C VAL A 420 29.93 -11.43 -10.93
N PRO A 421 31.19 -11.79 -11.19
CA PRO A 421 32.34 -11.06 -10.68
C PRO A 421 32.31 -9.58 -11.10
N ALA A 422 32.51 -8.68 -10.14
CA ALA A 422 32.54 -7.24 -10.37
C ALA A 422 33.63 -6.60 -9.51
N LYS A 423 34.37 -5.67 -10.08
CA LYS A 423 35.30 -4.82 -9.33
C LYS A 423 34.46 -3.72 -8.64
N LEU A 424 34.54 -3.64 -7.32
CA LEU A 424 33.72 -2.78 -6.49
C LEU A 424 34.56 -1.66 -5.87
N THR A 425 33.95 -0.50 -5.68
CA THR A 425 34.54 0.64 -4.97
C THR A 425 33.49 1.19 -4.00
N TRP A 426 33.87 1.43 -2.74
CA TRP A 426 33.02 1.98 -1.71
C TRP A 426 33.33 3.45 -1.47
N ASP A 427 32.29 4.24 -1.28
CA ASP A 427 32.37 5.67 -0.96
C ASP A 427 31.17 6.08 -0.10
N PHE A 428 31.11 7.31 0.31
CA PHE A 428 29.96 7.89 1.00
C PHE A 428 28.91 8.36 -0.03
N GLU A 429 27.65 8.15 0.31
CA GLU A 429 26.56 8.67 -0.54
C GLU A 429 26.56 10.20 -0.61
N LYS A 430 26.91 10.86 0.50
CA LYS A 430 27.19 12.28 0.60
C LYS A 430 28.59 12.51 1.17
N PRO A 431 29.39 13.43 0.61
CA PRO A 431 30.73 13.72 1.13
C PRO A 431 30.75 14.07 2.64
N SER A 432 29.69 14.71 3.14
CA SER A 432 29.57 15.09 4.56
C SER A 432 29.52 13.87 5.51
N TYR A 433 29.17 12.68 5.01
CA TYR A 433 29.10 11.50 5.87
C TYR A 433 30.47 11.00 6.35
N LYS A 434 31.59 11.49 5.79
CA LYS A 434 32.96 11.28 6.33
C LYS A 434 33.14 11.73 7.76
N GLU A 435 32.29 12.65 8.22
CA GLU A 435 32.33 13.14 9.60
C GLU A 435 31.79 12.09 10.59
N TYR A 436 30.88 11.22 10.13
CA TYR A 436 30.15 10.28 10.98
C TYR A 436 30.64 8.85 10.88
N LEU A 437 31.25 8.50 9.75
CA LEU A 437 31.70 7.14 9.43
C LEU A 437 33.14 7.12 8.94
N ARG A 438 33.85 6.07 9.30
CA ARG A 438 35.09 5.64 8.63
C ARG A 438 34.80 4.38 7.82
N ILE A 439 35.25 4.35 6.59
CA ILE A 439 35.22 3.18 5.72
C ILE A 439 36.63 2.81 5.29
N THR A 440 36.92 1.52 5.26
CA THR A 440 38.16 0.96 4.66
C THR A 440 37.75 -0.17 3.75
N GLN A 441 38.44 -0.32 2.64
CA GLN A 441 38.17 -1.35 1.64
C GLN A 441 39.39 -2.27 1.51
N ASP A 442 39.14 -3.58 1.47
CA ASP A 442 40.16 -4.57 1.19
C ASP A 442 40.32 -4.85 -0.32
N ASP A 443 41.35 -5.62 -0.66
CA ASP A 443 41.67 -6.00 -2.06
C ASP A 443 40.58 -6.86 -2.71
N GLN A 444 39.69 -7.45 -1.90
CA GLN A 444 38.56 -8.26 -2.37
C GLN A 444 37.28 -7.43 -2.56
N GLY A 445 37.35 -6.12 -2.33
CA GLY A 445 36.22 -5.20 -2.49
C GLY A 445 35.22 -5.26 -1.32
N ARG A 446 35.56 -5.85 -0.17
CA ARG A 446 34.77 -5.79 1.06
C ARG A 446 35.04 -4.47 1.75
N CYS A 447 34.03 -3.91 2.41
CA CYS A 447 34.11 -2.66 3.13
C CYS A 447 33.96 -2.89 4.62
N THR A 448 34.89 -2.39 5.40
CA THR A 448 34.76 -2.29 6.84
C THR A 448 34.23 -0.90 7.20
N VAL A 449 33.17 -0.85 7.98
CA VAL A 449 32.49 0.38 8.40
C VAL A 449 32.54 0.52 9.89
N LYS A 450 33.00 1.69 10.35
CA LYS A 450 33.05 2.06 11.76
C LYS A 450 32.33 3.38 11.99
N GLY A 451 31.49 3.46 13.04
CA GLY A 451 30.87 4.71 13.50
C GLY A 451 31.91 5.61 14.19
N ILE A 452 31.92 6.90 13.90
CA ILE A 452 32.76 7.90 14.55
C ILE A 452 31.93 8.78 15.49
N LYS A 453 30.80 9.27 15.03
CA LYS A 453 29.85 10.04 15.80
C LYS A 453 28.45 9.96 15.20
N GLU A 454 27.44 10.31 15.97
CA GLU A 454 26.04 10.33 15.55
C GLU A 454 25.78 11.46 14.55
N ASN A 455 24.90 11.22 13.58
CA ASN A 455 24.39 12.24 12.67
C ASN A 455 23.05 12.77 13.18
N GLU A 456 23.05 13.63 14.19
CA GLU A 456 21.83 14.17 14.79
C GLU A 456 20.96 14.92 13.80
N ASN A 457 21.56 15.60 12.81
CA ASN A 457 20.84 16.38 11.80
C ASN A 457 19.98 15.51 10.87
N GLU A 458 20.36 14.24 10.67
CA GLU A 458 19.66 13.28 9.83
C GLU A 458 19.10 12.10 10.64
N LYS A 459 18.71 12.31 11.90
CA LYS A 459 18.13 11.29 12.78
C LYS A 459 19.04 10.06 12.95
N ASN A 460 20.33 10.30 13.07
CA ASN A 460 21.39 9.28 13.18
C ASN A 460 21.48 8.33 11.97
N VAL A 461 21.04 8.79 10.80
CA VAL A 461 21.08 8.02 9.56
C VAL A 461 22.17 8.54 8.66
N THR A 462 23.03 7.66 8.21
CA THR A 462 24.04 7.89 7.17
C THR A 462 23.95 6.80 6.12
N PHE A 463 24.61 7.00 4.99
CA PHE A 463 24.62 6.01 3.90
C PHE A 463 26.00 5.90 3.29
N ILE A 464 26.39 4.66 3.02
CA ILE A 464 27.54 4.37 2.17
C ILE A 464 27.06 3.79 0.86
N LYS A 465 27.81 4.06 -0.19
CA LYS A 465 27.54 3.64 -1.55
C LYS A 465 28.63 2.70 -2.05
N VAL A 466 28.22 1.67 -2.78
CA VAL A 466 29.11 0.82 -3.55
C VAL A 466 28.84 1.01 -5.03
N THR A 467 29.91 1.13 -5.80
CA THR A 467 29.85 1.27 -7.27
C THR A 467 30.70 0.18 -7.92
N SER A 468 30.17 -0.46 -8.94
CA SER A 468 30.94 -1.38 -9.76
C SER A 468 31.65 -0.65 -10.92
N ALA A 469 32.71 -1.25 -11.50
CA ALA A 469 33.47 -0.66 -12.59
C ALA A 469 32.63 -0.33 -13.83
N ASN A 470 31.49 -1.03 -14.06
CA ASN A 470 30.57 -0.73 -15.15
C ASN A 470 29.53 0.34 -14.80
N GLY A 471 29.45 0.80 -13.56
CA GLY A 471 28.55 1.88 -13.13
C GLY A 471 27.28 1.44 -12.42
N LEU A 472 27.17 0.17 -11.99
CA LEU A 472 26.10 -0.24 -11.06
C LEU A 472 26.33 0.39 -9.70
N GLU A 473 25.26 0.79 -9.05
CA GLU A 473 25.28 1.41 -7.72
C GLU A 473 24.33 0.72 -6.75
N SER A 474 24.71 0.69 -5.49
CA SER A 474 23.86 0.25 -4.39
C SER A 474 24.28 0.96 -3.10
N SER A 475 23.45 0.95 -2.07
CA SER A 475 23.77 1.62 -0.80
C SER A 475 23.33 0.81 0.41
N SER A 476 24.04 1.02 1.50
CA SER A 476 23.64 0.56 2.83
C SER A 476 23.30 1.74 3.72
N ARG A 477 22.19 1.63 4.42
CA ARG A 477 21.79 2.57 5.47
C ARG A 477 22.47 2.19 6.76
N ILE A 478 23.11 3.15 7.39
CA ILE A 478 23.81 2.98 8.65
C ILE A 478 23.18 3.90 9.69
N ASN A 479 22.70 3.33 10.75
CA ASN A 479 22.25 4.06 11.92
C ASN A 479 23.34 3.99 12.99
N ILE A 480 23.85 5.14 13.41
CA ILE A 480 24.85 5.23 14.45
C ILE A 480 24.13 5.66 15.73
N TYR A 481 24.13 4.81 16.73
CA TYR A 481 23.54 5.09 18.02
C TYR A 481 24.62 5.56 19.00
N PRO A 482 24.29 6.50 19.87
CA PRO A 482 25.22 6.90 20.90
C PRO A 482 25.50 5.73 21.84
N ARG A 483 26.74 5.63 22.31
CA ARG A 483 27.11 4.67 23.33
C ARG A 483 26.19 4.80 24.53
N GLN A 484 25.61 3.69 24.92
CA GLN A 484 24.70 3.68 26.06
C GLN A 484 25.45 3.97 27.35
N LEU A 485 24.84 4.82 28.17
CA LEU A 485 25.36 5.22 29.48
C LEU A 485 24.33 4.86 30.56
N PRO A 486 24.73 4.72 31.83
CA PRO A 486 23.78 4.53 32.92
C PRO A 486 22.75 5.67 32.99
N PRO A 487 21.51 5.41 33.41
CA PRO A 487 20.52 6.47 33.66
C PRO A 487 21.06 7.51 34.64
N PRO A 488 20.70 8.80 34.49
CA PRO A 488 21.21 9.85 35.38
C PRO A 488 20.61 9.73 36.78
N GLU A 489 21.41 10.10 37.78
CA GLU A 489 20.98 10.15 39.16
C GLU A 489 20.48 11.55 39.57
N PHE A 490 19.71 11.61 40.65
CA PHE A 490 19.30 12.88 41.22
C PHE A 490 20.43 13.53 41.97
N THR A 491 20.78 14.77 41.61
CA THR A 491 21.71 15.61 42.37
C THR A 491 20.98 16.36 43.49
N LYS A 492 19.65 16.41 43.46
CA LYS A 492 18.83 16.97 44.51
C LYS A 492 17.56 16.13 44.65
N THR A 493 17.16 15.84 45.87
CA THR A 493 15.90 15.12 46.14
C THR A 493 14.73 15.81 45.46
N PRO A 494 13.98 15.10 44.64
CA PRO A 494 12.81 15.69 43.98
C PRO A 494 11.74 16.11 44.96
N GLU A 495 11.04 17.19 44.61
CA GLU A 495 9.99 17.76 45.44
C GLU A 495 8.76 18.15 44.56
N LEU A 496 7.60 17.70 45.00
CA LEU A 496 6.33 18.09 44.34
C LEU A 496 5.73 19.31 45.06
N LYS A 497 5.62 20.43 44.35
CA LYS A 497 5.04 21.68 44.86
C LYS A 497 3.87 22.16 44.03
N ARG A 498 2.89 22.75 44.69
CA ARG A 498 1.84 23.52 43.99
C ARG A 498 2.32 24.96 43.78
N VAL A 499 2.20 25.43 42.53
CA VAL A 499 2.50 26.79 42.09
C VAL A 499 1.26 27.30 41.34
N LYS A 500 0.43 28.09 41.99
CA LYS A 500 -0.87 28.57 41.48
C LYS A 500 -1.75 27.36 41.07
N ASP A 501 -2.09 27.30 39.80
CA ASP A 501 -2.94 26.25 39.20
C ASP A 501 -2.14 25.09 38.60
N GLU A 502 -0.91 24.93 39.00
CA GLU A 502 -0.05 23.81 38.55
C GLU A 502 0.58 23.09 39.73
N LEU A 503 0.79 21.78 39.56
CA LEU A 503 1.73 21.02 40.34
C LEU A 503 3.05 20.93 39.55
N VAL A 504 4.15 21.19 40.20
CA VAL A 504 5.50 21.18 39.61
C VAL A 504 6.35 20.16 40.32
N LEU A 505 6.87 19.18 39.59
CA LEU A 505 7.89 18.27 40.08
C LEU A 505 9.26 18.89 39.87
N ASN A 506 9.85 19.43 40.95
CA ASN A 506 11.17 20.01 40.91
C ASN A 506 12.24 18.95 41.21
N TYR A 507 13.11 18.72 40.27
CA TYR A 507 14.22 17.80 40.40
C TYR A 507 15.44 18.31 39.63
N LYS A 508 16.61 17.76 39.92
CA LYS A 508 17.84 18.00 39.17
C LYS A 508 18.60 16.71 39.00
N LEU A 509 19.09 16.49 37.79
CA LEU A 509 19.83 15.29 37.42
C LEU A 509 21.32 15.60 37.23
N ASP A 510 22.15 14.61 37.45
CA ASP A 510 23.54 14.60 37.00
C ASP A 510 23.61 14.26 35.52
N LEU A 511 23.48 15.29 34.70
CA LEU A 511 23.58 15.19 33.24
C LEU A 511 24.99 15.57 32.80
N GLN A 512 25.89 14.59 32.81
CA GLN A 512 27.27 14.79 32.39
C GLN A 512 27.35 15.15 30.89
N ASN A 513 28.38 15.95 30.54
CA ASN A 513 28.76 16.24 29.16
C ASN A 513 27.64 16.77 28.24
N GLY A 514 26.73 17.60 28.75
CA GLY A 514 25.67 18.24 27.94
C GLY A 514 24.55 17.29 27.50
N LEU A 515 24.40 16.15 28.17
CA LEU A 515 23.26 15.26 27.96
C LEU A 515 21.94 15.97 28.34
N ARG A 516 20.89 15.70 27.57
CA ARG A 516 19.56 16.28 27.80
C ARG A 516 18.73 15.40 28.70
N ASP A 517 17.91 16.02 29.55
CA ASP A 517 16.90 15.33 30.33
C ASP A 517 15.79 14.82 29.39
N GLU A 518 15.58 13.51 29.42
CA GLU A 518 14.52 12.79 28.70
C GLU A 518 13.67 11.96 29.65
N SER A 519 13.65 12.31 30.93
CA SER A 519 12.96 11.56 31.97
C SER A 519 11.48 11.36 31.63
N VAL A 520 10.98 10.16 31.93
CA VAL A 520 9.58 9.79 31.72
C VAL A 520 8.78 10.12 32.98
N ILE A 521 7.96 11.15 32.91
CA ILE A 521 7.10 11.58 34.02
C ILE A 521 5.66 11.24 33.71
N LYS A 522 4.98 10.63 34.67
CA LYS A 522 3.56 10.28 34.61
C LYS A 522 2.82 10.86 35.79
N TRP A 523 1.64 11.42 35.50
CA TRP A 523 0.78 12.02 36.48
C TRP A 523 -0.46 11.14 36.70
N TYR A 524 -0.80 10.93 37.96
CA TYR A 524 -1.91 10.11 38.35
C TYR A 524 -2.79 10.84 39.36
N ARG A 525 -4.07 10.53 39.32
CA ARG A 525 -5.04 10.96 40.32
C ARG A 525 -5.54 9.76 41.09
N CYS A 526 -5.65 9.87 42.42
CA CYS A 526 -6.25 8.83 43.27
C CYS A 526 -7.76 8.67 42.97
N VAL A 527 -8.33 7.59 43.42
CA VAL A 527 -9.82 7.46 43.50
C VAL A 527 -10.36 8.01 44.80
N LYS A 528 -11.67 8.24 44.87
CA LYS A 528 -12.40 8.47 46.10
C LYS A 528 -13.16 7.21 46.49
N ASP A 529 -13.25 6.95 47.79
CA ASP A 529 -14.14 5.93 48.35
C ASP A 529 -15.62 6.40 48.27
N LYS A 530 -16.52 5.54 48.74
CA LYS A 530 -17.95 5.83 48.79
C LYS A 530 -18.32 7.03 49.67
N ASP A 531 -17.46 7.37 50.61
CA ASP A 531 -17.65 8.51 51.52
C ASP A 531 -16.96 9.79 50.98
N GLY A 532 -16.37 9.72 49.79
CA GLY A 532 -15.71 10.83 49.12
C GLY A 532 -14.27 11.10 49.55
N ASN A 533 -13.66 10.24 50.35
CA ASN A 533 -12.29 10.40 50.78
C ASN A 533 -11.28 9.83 49.75
N PRO A 534 -10.10 10.45 49.57
CA PRO A 534 -9.08 9.95 48.68
C PRO A 534 -8.53 8.59 49.11
N VAL A 535 -8.55 7.62 48.22
CA VAL A 535 -7.93 6.31 48.40
C VAL A 535 -6.55 6.31 47.78
N LYS A 536 -5.50 6.11 48.62
CA LYS A 536 -4.10 6.28 48.16
C LYS A 536 -3.51 5.08 47.41
N ASP A 537 -4.24 3.97 47.32
CA ASP A 537 -3.70 2.73 46.71
C ASP A 537 -4.19 2.52 45.25
N LYS A 538 -5.19 3.28 44.80
CA LYS A 538 -5.70 3.16 43.43
C LYS A 538 -5.52 4.48 42.68
N TRP A 539 -4.85 4.39 41.51
CA TRP A 539 -4.43 5.53 40.72
C TRP A 539 -4.86 5.43 39.26
N TYR A 540 -5.29 6.54 38.69
CA TYR A 540 -5.61 6.68 37.28
C TYR A 540 -4.64 7.63 36.61
N LEU A 541 -4.11 7.23 35.47
CA LEU A 541 -3.20 8.05 34.68
C LEU A 541 -3.94 9.22 34.05
N THR A 542 -3.52 10.43 34.33
CA THR A 542 -4.14 11.68 33.82
C THR A 542 -3.29 12.38 32.78
N ALA A 543 -1.95 12.24 32.85
CA ALA A 543 -1.03 12.78 31.88
C ALA A 543 0.28 11.98 31.87
N THR A 544 1.01 11.99 30.76
CA THR A 544 2.28 11.28 30.63
C THR A 544 3.20 11.98 29.64
N THR A 545 4.51 11.84 29.82
CA THR A 545 5.50 12.23 28.82
C THR A 545 5.36 11.32 27.60
N ASN A 546 4.92 11.85 26.47
CA ASN A 546 4.87 11.15 25.19
C ASN A 546 5.99 11.59 24.24
N VAL A 547 6.58 12.75 24.50
CA VAL A 547 7.57 13.38 23.64
C VAL A 547 8.95 13.19 24.23
N VAL A 548 9.83 12.54 23.51
CA VAL A 548 11.22 12.34 23.89
C VAL A 548 11.93 13.71 23.95
N GLY A 549 12.64 13.97 25.02
CA GLY A 549 13.34 15.23 25.25
C GLY A 549 12.49 16.36 25.85
N GLU A 550 11.21 16.09 26.14
CA GLU A 550 10.31 17.03 26.78
C GLU A 550 9.65 16.41 28.02
N PRO A 551 10.37 16.27 29.16
CA PRO A 551 9.79 15.73 30.39
C PRO A 551 8.59 16.56 30.86
N HIS A 552 7.48 15.90 31.15
CA HIS A 552 6.25 16.53 31.59
C HIS A 552 6.29 16.81 33.11
N ASN A 553 7.13 17.72 33.57
CA ASN A 553 7.33 18.00 34.99
C ASN A 553 6.30 18.99 35.59
N ARG A 554 5.32 19.46 34.80
CA ARG A 554 4.26 20.36 35.24
C ARG A 554 2.91 19.77 34.91
N TYR A 555 2.03 19.70 35.88
CA TYR A 555 0.66 19.23 35.71
C TYR A 555 -0.32 20.39 35.98
N LYS A 556 -1.05 20.80 34.97
CA LYS A 556 -2.08 21.85 35.10
C LYS A 556 -3.30 21.27 35.78
N LEU A 557 -3.64 21.79 36.93
CA LEU A 557 -4.84 21.39 37.69
C LEU A 557 -6.09 21.78 36.90
N THR A 558 -7.06 20.91 36.96
CA THR A 558 -8.40 21.11 36.40
C THR A 558 -9.43 21.08 37.50
N ARG A 559 -10.65 21.53 37.21
CA ARG A 559 -11.79 21.45 38.13
C ARG A 559 -12.04 20.04 38.65
N ALA A 560 -11.79 19.04 37.80
CA ALA A 560 -11.95 17.62 38.12
C ALA A 560 -10.98 17.10 39.19
N ASP A 561 -9.94 17.86 39.54
CA ASP A 561 -8.94 17.49 40.53
C ASP A 561 -9.34 17.91 41.98
N GLU A 562 -10.42 18.69 42.13
CA GLU A 562 -10.88 19.15 43.44
C GLU A 562 -11.17 17.99 44.39
N GLY A 563 -10.53 18.00 45.52
CA GLY A 563 -10.66 16.98 46.56
C GLY A 563 -9.93 15.66 46.28
N TYR A 564 -9.04 15.62 45.27
CA TYR A 564 -8.22 14.45 45.00
C TYR A 564 -6.76 14.67 45.43
N ILE A 565 -6.00 13.60 45.49
CA ILE A 565 -4.52 13.60 45.61
C ILE A 565 -3.95 13.29 44.22
N ILE A 566 -2.96 14.05 43.82
CA ILE A 566 -2.22 13.87 42.55
C ILE A 566 -0.85 13.28 42.87
N LYS A 567 -0.44 12.29 42.10
CA LYS A 567 0.87 11.66 42.16
C LYS A 567 1.65 11.90 40.88
N ALA A 568 2.86 12.39 41.01
CA ALA A 568 3.86 12.38 39.96
C ALA A 568 4.78 11.17 40.13
N SER A 569 5.05 10.43 39.06
CA SER A 569 6.11 9.43 39.04
C SER A 569 7.15 9.80 38.01
N ILE A 570 8.42 9.56 38.28
CA ILE A 570 9.53 9.86 37.41
C ILE A 570 10.45 8.65 37.29
N ALA A 571 10.77 8.27 36.04
CA ALA A 571 11.88 7.42 35.69
C ALA A 571 12.94 8.27 34.99
N THR A 572 14.11 8.39 35.57
CA THR A 572 15.19 9.23 35.06
C THR A 572 15.71 8.67 33.73
N LYS A 573 16.01 9.56 32.79
CA LYS A 573 16.51 9.19 31.46
C LYS A 573 17.24 10.35 30.83
N HIS A 574 18.24 10.06 30.03
CA HIS A 574 18.81 10.97 29.03
C HIS A 574 18.85 10.30 27.65
N GLN A 575 19.27 11.02 26.61
CA GLN A 575 19.25 10.52 25.22
C GLN A 575 20.14 9.30 24.96
N ARG A 576 21.03 8.95 25.89
CA ARG A 576 21.99 7.84 25.78
C ARG A 576 21.73 6.70 26.77
N CYS A 577 20.50 6.55 27.24
CA CYS A 577 20.09 5.41 28.06
C CYS A 577 18.62 5.07 27.89
N GLU A 578 18.24 3.89 28.29
CA GLU A 578 16.83 3.56 28.54
C GLU A 578 16.33 4.23 29.81
N ALA A 579 15.01 4.33 29.95
CA ALA A 579 14.43 4.85 31.18
C ALA A 579 14.83 3.99 32.37
N ASN A 580 15.23 4.65 33.46
CA ASN A 580 15.64 3.95 34.68
C ASN A 580 14.54 2.96 35.12
N PRO A 581 14.85 1.69 35.36
CA PRO A 581 13.89 0.72 35.84
C PRO A 581 13.33 1.09 37.24
N GLN A 582 14.07 1.84 38.00
CA GLN A 582 13.60 2.43 39.26
C GLN A 582 12.74 3.63 38.97
N VAL A 583 11.55 3.68 39.56
CA VAL A 583 10.60 4.77 39.42
C VAL A 583 10.33 5.38 40.79
N TRP A 584 10.54 6.68 40.90
CA TRP A 584 10.23 7.44 42.11
C TRP A 584 8.86 8.09 42.00
N SER A 585 8.16 8.18 43.13
CA SER A 585 6.80 8.74 43.19
C SER A 585 6.64 9.77 44.29
N TYR A 586 5.96 10.86 43.97
CA TYR A 586 5.71 11.99 44.89
C TYR A 586 4.22 12.34 44.86
N THR A 587 3.59 12.55 45.99
CA THR A 587 2.15 12.85 46.09
C THR A 587 1.93 14.28 46.59
N SER A 588 0.91 14.93 46.08
CA SER A 588 0.44 16.22 46.62
C SER A 588 -0.38 16.01 47.91
N ASP A 589 -0.65 17.09 48.62
CA ASP A 589 -1.79 17.16 49.51
C ASP A 589 -3.09 17.04 48.74
N VAL A 590 -4.21 16.89 49.46
CA VAL A 590 -5.55 16.96 48.83
C VAL A 590 -5.72 18.30 48.13
N ILE A 591 -6.02 18.28 46.86
CA ILE A 591 -6.23 19.49 46.10
C ILE A 591 -7.48 20.22 46.59
N ARG A 592 -7.25 21.48 46.94
CA ARG A 592 -8.32 22.43 47.34
C ARG A 592 -8.23 23.67 46.44
N ASN A 593 -9.37 24.28 46.17
CA ASN A 593 -9.47 25.47 45.32
C ASN A 593 -8.87 25.19 43.91
N ALA A 594 -9.29 24.10 43.29
CA ALA A 594 -8.96 23.82 41.89
C ALA A 594 -9.59 24.86 40.94
N PRO A 595 -8.95 25.12 39.77
CA PRO A 595 -9.53 26.08 38.81
C PRO A 595 -10.95 25.70 38.39
N LYS A 596 -11.85 26.66 38.34
CA LYS A 596 -13.24 26.46 37.92
C LYS A 596 -13.42 26.51 36.39
N GLN A 597 -12.35 26.41 35.64
CA GLN A 597 -12.37 26.53 34.19
C GLN A 597 -13.16 25.39 33.55
N ILE A 598 -13.99 25.75 32.57
CA ILE A 598 -14.84 24.83 31.82
C ILE A 598 -14.45 24.77 30.33
N SER A 599 -13.25 25.20 30.00
CA SER A 599 -12.67 25.18 28.65
C SER A 599 -11.32 24.46 28.71
N TYR A 600 -11.13 23.50 27.83
CA TYR A 600 -9.89 22.70 27.76
C TYR A 600 -9.30 22.76 26.35
N ASP A 601 -8.13 23.37 26.22
CA ASP A 601 -7.23 23.09 25.10
C ASP A 601 -6.47 21.81 25.43
N VAL A 602 -6.78 20.72 24.73
CA VAL A 602 -6.18 19.42 24.99
C VAL A 602 -4.74 19.39 24.49
N ASN A 603 -3.79 19.35 25.41
CA ASN A 603 -2.38 19.23 25.05
C ASN A 603 -2.05 17.78 24.67
N MET A 604 -2.03 17.51 23.35
CA MET A 604 -1.80 16.19 22.80
C MET A 604 -0.44 15.60 23.19
N LYS A 605 0.57 16.42 23.48
CA LYS A 605 1.91 15.92 23.88
C LYS A 605 1.86 15.07 25.13
N TYR A 606 0.88 15.30 26.00
CA TYR A 606 0.84 14.66 27.32
C TYR A 606 -0.41 13.79 27.53
N LEU A 607 -1.24 13.62 26.50
CA LEU A 607 -2.47 12.86 26.58
C LEU A 607 -2.18 11.37 26.83
N PRO A 608 -2.74 10.75 27.87
CA PRO A 608 -2.57 9.32 28.11
C PRO A 608 -3.42 8.51 27.12
N THR A 609 -2.77 7.58 26.43
CA THR A 609 -3.40 6.69 25.43
C THR A 609 -3.33 5.22 25.85
N GLN A 610 -3.12 4.94 27.12
CA GLN A 610 -3.19 3.58 27.63
C GLN A 610 -4.63 3.14 27.83
N VAL A 611 -4.89 1.85 27.59
CA VAL A 611 -6.18 1.25 27.89
C VAL A 611 -6.47 1.34 29.38
N GLN A 612 -7.60 1.95 29.73
CA GLN A 612 -8.08 2.03 31.11
C GLN A 612 -9.48 1.43 31.17
N PRO A 613 -9.71 0.41 31.99
CA PRO A 613 -11.03 -0.26 32.04
C PRO A 613 -12.10 0.56 32.75
N ASP A 614 -11.68 1.42 33.69
CA ASP A 614 -12.59 2.19 34.53
C ASP A 614 -12.91 3.57 33.90
N ILE A 615 -14.15 3.99 33.97
CA ILE A 615 -14.61 5.32 33.58
C ILE A 615 -14.59 6.24 34.78
N VAL A 616 -13.69 7.23 34.76
CA VAL A 616 -13.47 8.13 35.89
C VAL A 616 -13.64 9.57 35.43
N ASP A 617 -14.31 10.36 36.28
CA ASP A 617 -14.57 11.78 36.04
C ASP A 617 -13.24 12.56 35.87
N GLY A 618 -13.12 13.38 34.80
CA GLY A 618 -11.95 14.17 34.48
C GLY A 618 -10.76 13.38 33.97
N VAL A 619 -10.92 12.13 33.59
CA VAL A 619 -9.86 11.27 33.07
C VAL A 619 -10.20 10.81 31.66
N TRP A 620 -9.21 10.84 30.79
CA TRP A 620 -9.30 10.22 29.47
C TRP A 620 -9.23 8.70 29.62
N THR A 621 -10.16 8.00 29.00
CA THR A 621 -10.16 6.54 28.96
C THR A 621 -10.10 6.06 27.52
N MET A 622 -9.27 5.05 27.28
CA MET A 622 -9.22 4.35 26.01
C MET A 622 -9.71 2.93 26.17
N THR A 623 -10.60 2.50 25.29
CA THR A 623 -11.08 1.13 25.22
C THR A 623 -10.89 0.56 23.81
N VAL A 624 -10.69 -0.75 23.71
CA VAL A 624 -10.55 -1.48 22.45
C VAL A 624 -11.52 -2.65 22.44
N ASN A 625 -11.99 -3.03 21.26
CA ASN A 625 -12.97 -4.09 21.11
C ASN A 625 -12.44 -5.47 21.55
N LYS A 626 -11.11 -5.68 21.40
CA LYS A 626 -10.43 -6.93 21.79
C LYS A 626 -9.13 -6.63 22.51
N PRO A 627 -8.85 -7.23 23.68
CA PRO A 627 -7.60 -7.00 24.42
C PRO A 627 -6.32 -7.26 23.60
N ALA A 628 -6.32 -8.28 22.74
CA ALA A 628 -5.19 -8.58 21.84
C ALA A 628 -4.91 -7.47 20.82
N ASP A 629 -5.88 -6.59 20.55
CA ASP A 629 -5.74 -5.49 19.59
C ASP A 629 -4.99 -4.27 20.18
N THR A 630 -4.77 -4.22 21.50
CA THR A 630 -4.15 -3.07 22.20
C THR A 630 -2.77 -2.69 21.69
N LYS A 631 -1.96 -3.65 21.23
CA LYS A 631 -0.62 -3.37 20.71
C LYS A 631 -0.64 -2.74 19.32
N LYS A 632 -1.64 -3.04 18.52
CA LYS A 632 -1.68 -2.72 17.08
C LYS A 632 -2.78 -1.73 16.72
N TYR A 633 -3.89 -1.70 17.47
CA TYR A 633 -5.10 -0.96 17.10
C TYR A 633 -5.56 -0.08 18.27
N LYS A 634 -4.74 0.91 18.60
CA LYS A 634 -5.00 1.87 19.67
C LYS A 634 -4.85 3.29 19.17
N TRP A 635 -5.43 4.24 19.84
CA TRP A 635 -5.03 5.63 19.70
C TRP A 635 -3.63 5.81 20.27
N SER A 636 -2.79 6.60 19.59
CA SER A 636 -1.46 6.97 20.04
C SER A 636 -1.24 8.46 19.84
N VAL A 637 -0.35 9.03 20.63
CA VAL A 637 0.15 10.39 20.41
C VAL A 637 1.48 10.26 19.70
N GLU A 638 1.55 10.79 18.48
CA GLU A 638 2.74 10.67 17.66
C GLU A 638 3.08 12.00 17.01
N ARG A 639 4.36 12.16 16.74
CA ARG A 639 4.84 13.27 15.96
C ARG A 639 4.42 13.07 14.51
N GLN A 640 3.86 14.08 13.91
CA GLN A 640 3.24 14.01 12.60
C GLN A 640 4.21 13.59 11.50
N ASP A 641 5.46 14.03 11.57
CA ASP A 641 6.52 13.67 10.62
C ASP A 641 7.09 12.25 10.79
N SER A 642 6.76 11.56 11.90
CA SER A 642 7.18 10.16 12.13
C SER A 642 6.28 9.12 11.44
N LEU A 643 5.14 9.53 10.87
CA LEU A 643 4.15 8.65 10.28
C LEU A 643 4.45 8.43 8.79
N VAL A 644 5.23 7.40 8.48
CA VAL A 644 5.73 7.08 7.13
C VAL A 644 4.64 6.94 6.07
N TRP A 645 3.45 6.48 6.43
CA TRP A 645 2.34 6.30 5.49
C TRP A 645 1.57 7.59 5.16
N LEU A 646 1.79 8.69 5.88
CA LEU A 646 1.31 10.02 5.53
C LEU A 646 2.10 10.64 4.37
N TYR A 647 3.30 10.17 4.11
CA TYR A 647 4.16 10.71 3.06
C TYR A 647 3.69 10.45 1.64
N ASP A 648 2.95 9.38 1.41
CA ASP A 648 2.33 9.10 0.10
C ASP A 648 1.38 10.23 -0.36
N MET A 649 1.01 11.10 0.54
CA MET A 649 0.02 12.15 0.37
C MET A 649 0.63 13.57 0.29
N GLY A 650 1.95 13.70 0.24
CA GLY A 650 2.61 15.01 0.26
C GLY A 650 2.37 15.76 1.57
N PHE A 651 2.52 15.07 2.68
CA PHE A 651 2.35 15.63 4.01
C PHE A 651 3.46 16.64 4.31
N ASP A 652 3.09 17.88 4.50
CA ASP A 652 3.95 18.99 4.96
C ASP A 652 3.53 19.40 6.39
N GLY A 653 3.42 18.41 7.27
CA GLY A 653 3.19 18.68 8.68
C GLY A 653 4.25 19.64 9.19
N ALA A 654 3.81 20.70 9.87
CA ALA A 654 4.76 21.60 10.52
C ALA A 654 5.68 20.75 11.41
N ALA A 655 6.98 20.93 11.28
CA ALA A 655 7.95 20.30 12.16
C ALA A 655 7.51 20.50 13.61
N ASN A 656 7.52 19.42 14.41
CA ASN A 656 7.07 19.39 15.81
C ASN A 656 5.54 19.46 16.06
N SER A 657 4.70 19.20 15.04
CA SER A 657 3.26 19.04 15.27
C SER A 657 2.97 17.64 15.82
N TYR A 658 2.22 17.57 16.91
CA TYR A 658 1.75 16.32 17.53
C TYR A 658 0.24 16.20 17.37
N GLY A 659 -0.22 14.98 17.15
CA GLY A 659 -1.63 14.68 17.06
C GLY A 659 -1.99 13.34 17.66
N LEU A 660 -3.26 13.20 18.02
CA LEU A 660 -3.85 11.91 18.35
C LEU A 660 -4.03 11.12 17.06
N THR A 661 -3.33 10.02 16.96
CA THR A 661 -3.29 9.20 15.75
C THR A 661 -4.12 7.95 15.93
N LEU A 662 -4.83 7.65 14.90
CA LEU A 662 -5.78 6.59 14.76
C LEU A 662 -5.42 5.26 15.35
N ALA A 663 -6.42 4.74 16.03
CA ALA A 663 -6.61 3.32 16.21
C ALA A 663 -7.58 2.74 15.17
N HIS A 664 -7.26 1.59 14.65
CA HIS A 664 -8.16 0.80 13.81
C HIS A 664 -9.22 0.06 14.65
N ARG A 665 -10.26 -0.43 13.99
CA ARG A 665 -11.21 -1.40 14.51
C ARG A 665 -12.03 -0.96 15.72
N GLY A 666 -12.40 0.31 15.75
CA GLY A 666 -13.38 0.82 16.70
C GLY A 666 -12.85 1.10 18.09
N ALA A 667 -11.53 1.28 18.25
CA ALA A 667 -11.01 1.81 19.49
C ALA A 667 -11.62 3.18 19.82
N ARG A 668 -12.02 3.35 21.09
CA ARG A 668 -12.64 4.56 21.60
C ARG A 668 -11.67 5.30 22.50
N MET A 669 -11.63 6.62 22.36
CA MET A 669 -10.96 7.53 23.26
C MET A 669 -12.03 8.45 23.83
N MET A 670 -12.30 8.37 25.13
CA MET A 670 -13.43 9.07 25.77
C MET A 670 -12.93 9.95 26.91
N PHE A 671 -13.49 11.15 27.01
CA PHE A 671 -13.34 12.01 28.17
C PHE A 671 -14.66 12.12 28.90
N THR A 672 -14.65 11.85 30.20
CA THR A 672 -15.81 11.95 31.08
C THR A 672 -15.61 13.18 31.96
N PRO A 673 -16.42 14.24 31.81
CA PRO A 673 -16.39 15.34 32.75
C PRO A 673 -17.02 14.95 34.10
N GLU A 674 -17.03 15.88 35.06
CA GLU A 674 -17.62 15.63 36.38
C GLU A 674 -19.14 15.33 36.29
N SER A 675 -19.48 14.12 36.69
CA SER A 675 -20.81 13.56 36.51
C SER A 675 -21.91 14.25 37.37
N HIS A 676 -21.52 14.97 38.42
CA HIS A 676 -22.41 15.73 39.28
C HIS A 676 -22.80 17.10 38.72
N ILE A 677 -22.21 17.49 37.58
CA ILE A 677 -22.45 18.81 36.96
C ILE A 677 -23.42 18.66 35.80
N VAL A 678 -24.37 19.58 35.74
CA VAL A 678 -25.31 19.71 34.63
C VAL A 678 -24.75 20.68 33.60
N TYR A 679 -24.44 20.19 32.42
CA TYR A 679 -23.95 20.99 31.30
C TYR A 679 -25.13 21.37 30.39
N LYS A 680 -25.25 22.65 30.03
CA LYS A 680 -26.34 23.18 29.17
C LYS A 680 -25.91 23.27 27.69
N ALA A 681 -24.60 23.36 27.44
CA ALA A 681 -24.06 23.43 26.13
C ALA A 681 -22.62 22.86 26.11
N MET A 682 -22.22 22.37 24.99
CA MET A 682 -20.86 21.90 24.72
C MET A 682 -20.46 22.26 23.28
N SER A 683 -19.25 22.73 23.09
CA SER A 683 -18.64 22.89 21.77
C SER A 683 -17.30 22.17 21.68
N ILE A 684 -17.00 21.66 20.49
CA ILE A 684 -15.83 20.88 20.17
C ILE A 684 -15.28 21.40 18.86
N GLN A 685 -13.97 21.66 18.82
CA GLN A 685 -13.28 22.09 17.60
C GLN A 685 -11.95 21.36 17.50
N PHE A 686 -11.58 20.93 16.29
CA PHE A 686 -10.28 20.33 16.01
C PHE A 686 -9.98 20.29 14.51
N ASP A 687 -8.72 20.09 14.17
CA ASP A 687 -8.28 19.82 12.84
C ASP A 687 -8.06 18.31 12.65
N VAL A 688 -8.34 17.83 11.45
CA VAL A 688 -8.14 16.43 11.09
C VAL A 688 -7.42 16.29 9.76
N ASP A 689 -6.42 15.42 9.74
CA ASP A 689 -5.71 15.03 8.54
C ASP A 689 -5.95 13.52 8.28
N PRO A 690 -6.89 13.16 7.40
CA PRO A 690 -7.01 11.78 6.93
C PRO A 690 -5.79 11.37 6.12
N CYS A 691 -5.36 10.11 6.27
CA CYS A 691 -4.09 9.62 5.72
C CYS A 691 -4.15 9.24 4.25
N LYS A 692 -5.32 9.05 3.70
CA LYS A 692 -5.53 8.77 2.29
C LYS A 692 -6.57 9.69 1.69
N GLU A 693 -6.25 10.29 0.55
CA GLU A 693 -7.21 11.06 -0.22
C GLU A 693 -8.28 10.17 -0.85
N ILE A 694 -7.89 9.02 -1.39
CA ILE A 694 -8.83 7.99 -1.86
C ILE A 694 -9.35 7.22 -0.65
N GLY A 695 -10.66 7.16 -0.50
CA GLY A 695 -11.31 6.56 0.67
C GLY A 695 -11.23 7.43 1.93
N GLN A 696 -10.63 8.61 1.85
CA GLN A 696 -10.69 9.71 2.80
C GLN A 696 -10.47 9.31 4.26
N GLY A 697 -9.37 8.62 4.55
CA GLY A 697 -9.07 8.11 5.88
C GLY A 697 -9.78 6.79 6.21
N PHE A 698 -10.61 6.30 5.32
CA PHE A 698 -11.26 5.00 5.43
C PHE A 698 -10.73 4.11 4.31
N ALA A 699 -10.19 2.92 4.61
CA ALA A 699 -9.78 1.98 3.58
C ALA A 699 -10.99 1.49 2.77
N GLY A 700 -10.78 0.80 1.64
CA GLY A 700 -11.76 0.49 0.61
C GLY A 700 -13.10 -0.15 1.00
N ASN A 701 -13.43 -0.31 2.27
CA ASN A 701 -14.68 -0.93 2.72
C ASN A 701 -15.75 0.11 3.03
N ASP A 702 -16.94 -0.11 2.48
CA ASP A 702 -18.12 0.70 2.77
C ASP A 702 -18.52 0.61 4.25
N GLY A 703 -19.19 1.64 4.75
CA GLY A 703 -19.71 1.69 6.10
C GLY A 703 -18.66 1.89 7.20
N GLN A 704 -17.38 2.09 6.87
CA GLN A 704 -16.40 2.55 7.86
C GLN A 704 -16.67 3.99 8.25
N TYR A 705 -16.44 4.30 9.54
CA TYR A 705 -16.81 5.59 10.09
C TYR A 705 -15.86 6.09 11.17
N MET A 706 -15.96 7.38 11.42
CA MET A 706 -15.51 8.06 12.62
C MET A 706 -16.72 8.67 13.34
N ASP A 707 -16.90 8.36 14.62
CA ASP A 707 -17.87 8.99 15.48
C ASP A 707 -17.21 9.99 16.42
N LEU A 708 -17.76 11.19 16.46
CA LEU A 708 -17.42 12.25 17.38
C LEU A 708 -18.56 12.39 18.37
N TYR A 709 -18.37 11.86 19.56
CA TYR A 709 -19.38 11.88 20.61
C TYR A 709 -19.43 13.25 21.30
N ILE A 710 -20.62 13.78 21.51
CA ILE A 710 -20.88 15.04 22.18
C ILE A 710 -22.03 14.90 23.17
N MET A 711 -21.89 15.51 24.32
CA MET A 711 -22.89 15.42 25.38
C MET A 711 -23.26 13.93 25.66
N TYR A 712 -22.22 13.10 25.71
CA TYR A 712 -22.34 11.65 25.73
C TYR A 712 -21.95 11.05 27.08
N ASN A 713 -22.84 10.26 27.62
CA ASN A 713 -22.58 9.49 28.83
C ASN A 713 -22.01 8.13 28.49
N ASN A 714 -20.69 7.97 28.64
CA ASN A 714 -19.98 6.72 28.32
C ASN A 714 -20.22 5.59 29.34
N ARG A 715 -20.82 5.87 30.51
CA ARG A 715 -21.27 4.82 31.45
C ARG A 715 -22.57 4.15 31.01
N THR A 716 -23.47 4.91 30.41
CA THR A 716 -24.75 4.40 29.88
C THR A 716 -24.73 4.23 28.36
N ASN A 717 -23.63 4.58 27.70
CA ASN A 717 -23.51 4.61 26.25
C ASN A 717 -24.67 5.38 25.57
N SER A 718 -24.99 6.57 26.09
CA SER A 718 -26.14 7.37 25.63
C SER A 718 -25.74 8.83 25.41
N GLY A 719 -26.28 9.47 24.38
CA GLY A 719 -25.97 10.84 23.99
C GLY A 719 -26.00 11.02 22.49
N TYR A 720 -25.18 11.92 21.96
CA TYR A 720 -25.17 12.24 20.55
C TYR A 720 -23.79 12.02 19.94
N ALA A 721 -23.74 11.83 18.61
CA ALA A 721 -22.51 11.80 17.85
C ALA A 721 -22.71 12.40 16.46
N LEU A 722 -21.66 13.05 15.95
CA LEU A 722 -21.50 13.27 14.54
C LEU A 722 -20.76 12.04 13.96
N ARG A 723 -21.39 11.35 13.04
CA ARG A 723 -20.75 10.27 12.27
C ARG A 723 -20.31 10.80 10.92
N ILE A 724 -19.03 10.61 10.61
CA ILE A 724 -18.47 10.79 9.29
C ILE A 724 -18.15 9.39 8.77
N PHE A 725 -18.74 9.00 7.64
CA PHE A 725 -18.61 7.64 7.16
C PHE A 725 -18.41 7.56 5.65
N ARG A 726 -17.71 6.50 5.22
CA ARG A 726 -17.58 6.19 3.81
C ARG A 726 -18.87 5.58 3.29
N ASP A 727 -19.36 6.16 2.21
CA ASP A 727 -20.52 5.64 1.48
C ASP A 727 -20.05 4.87 0.23
N LYS A 728 -20.83 3.84 -0.09
CA LYS A 728 -20.58 3.00 -1.27
C LYS A 728 -20.72 3.75 -2.60
N ASP A 729 -21.47 4.83 -2.63
CA ASP A 729 -21.81 5.55 -3.86
C ASP A 729 -20.75 6.57 -4.28
N TYR A 730 -19.71 6.83 -3.43
CA TYR A 730 -18.70 7.84 -3.68
C TYR A 730 -17.28 7.35 -3.39
N ASP A 731 -16.37 7.54 -4.35
CA ASP A 731 -14.94 7.21 -4.16
C ASP A 731 -14.18 8.29 -3.38
N HIS A 732 -14.62 9.55 -3.50
CA HIS A 732 -13.90 10.72 -3.00
C HIS A 732 -14.71 11.58 -2.01
N ALA A 733 -15.94 11.22 -1.73
CA ALA A 733 -16.79 11.90 -0.75
C ALA A 733 -17.09 11.00 0.46
N VAL A 734 -17.30 11.63 1.61
CA VAL A 734 -17.88 11.00 2.80
C VAL A 734 -19.26 11.57 3.04
N LYS A 735 -20.05 10.89 3.86
CA LYS A 735 -21.30 11.44 4.37
C LYS A 735 -21.17 11.77 5.85
N MET A 736 -21.82 12.85 6.26
CA MET A 736 -21.96 13.28 7.63
C MET A 736 -23.41 13.10 8.08
N VAL A 737 -23.62 12.60 9.31
CA VAL A 737 -24.97 12.42 9.89
C VAL A 737 -24.92 12.54 11.39
N PHE A 738 -25.96 13.09 12.01
CA PHE A 738 -26.11 13.01 13.46
C PHE A 738 -26.80 11.72 13.91
N LEU A 739 -26.28 11.17 14.98
CA LEU A 739 -26.81 9.99 15.65
C LEU A 739 -27.19 10.31 17.07
N LYS A 740 -28.32 9.72 17.53
CA LYS A 740 -28.70 9.62 18.94
C LYS A 740 -28.39 8.20 19.41
N TYR A 741 -27.59 8.07 20.43
CA TYR A 741 -27.30 6.81 21.11
C TYR A 741 -28.20 6.64 22.33
N THR A 742 -28.69 5.43 22.56
CA THR A 742 -29.43 5.03 23.75
C THR A 742 -28.98 3.62 24.14
N ASN A 743 -28.31 3.48 25.26
CA ASN A 743 -27.74 2.20 25.73
C ASN A 743 -26.86 1.48 24.70
N GLY A 744 -26.09 2.25 23.91
CA GLY A 744 -25.18 1.73 22.90
C GLY A 744 -25.78 1.51 21.51
N GLU A 745 -27.10 1.52 21.38
CA GLU A 745 -27.80 1.48 20.10
C GLU A 745 -28.01 2.89 19.56
N TYR A 746 -27.94 3.06 18.22
CA TYR A 746 -28.10 4.39 17.65
C TYR A 746 -29.21 4.48 16.60
N LYS A 747 -29.78 5.68 16.49
CA LYS A 747 -30.68 6.08 15.41
C LYS A 747 -30.19 7.37 14.76
N LYS A 748 -30.39 7.51 13.45
CA LYS A 748 -30.14 8.78 12.75
C LYS A 748 -31.19 9.82 13.23
N VAL A 749 -30.74 11.06 13.40
CA VAL A 749 -31.61 12.19 13.78
C VAL A 749 -31.73 13.24 12.68
N CYS A 750 -31.04 13.06 11.59
CA CYS A 750 -31.15 13.86 10.38
C CYS A 750 -30.74 13.03 9.13
N GLU A 751 -31.03 13.55 7.95
CA GLU A 751 -30.53 12.96 6.70
C GLU A 751 -29.04 13.19 6.55
N PRO A 752 -28.29 12.23 5.99
CA PRO A 752 -26.87 12.38 5.73
C PRO A 752 -26.58 13.41 4.63
N VAL A 753 -25.51 14.18 4.81
CA VAL A 753 -25.01 15.15 3.82
C VAL A 753 -23.65 14.69 3.31
N ALA A 754 -23.50 14.65 1.99
CA ALA A 754 -22.24 14.32 1.34
C ALA A 754 -21.29 15.53 1.33
N VAL A 755 -19.98 15.26 1.50
CA VAL A 755 -18.94 16.29 1.50
C VAL A 755 -17.62 15.71 1.00
N THR A 756 -16.88 16.47 0.20
CA THR A 756 -15.55 16.07 -0.32
C THR A 756 -14.38 16.59 0.52
N GLY A 757 -14.62 17.52 1.42
CA GLY A 757 -13.60 18.23 2.19
C GLY A 757 -13.01 17.47 3.38
N PHE A 758 -13.45 16.24 3.68
CA PHE A 758 -12.81 15.39 4.69
C PHE A 758 -11.44 14.89 4.22
N ARG A 759 -10.53 15.85 4.09
CA ARG A 759 -9.18 15.70 3.57
C ARG A 759 -8.22 16.46 4.46
N ARG A 760 -6.94 16.37 4.15
CA ARG A 760 -5.91 17.12 4.84
C ARG A 760 -6.28 18.61 4.99
N GLY A 761 -6.05 19.15 6.20
CA GLY A 761 -6.42 20.52 6.57
C GLY A 761 -7.92 20.69 6.83
N CYS A 762 -8.66 19.61 7.00
CA CYS A 762 -10.06 19.65 7.38
C CYS A 762 -10.22 20.17 8.82
N HIS A 763 -11.08 21.16 9.00
CA HIS A 763 -11.49 21.65 10.30
C HIS A 763 -12.93 21.19 10.60
N ILE A 764 -13.15 20.68 11.81
CA ILE A 764 -14.45 20.21 12.28
C ILE A 764 -14.86 21.01 13.52
N SER A 765 -16.06 21.56 13.46
CA SER A 765 -16.74 22.17 14.61
C SER A 765 -18.03 21.43 14.88
N LEU A 766 -18.28 21.14 16.15
CA LEU A 766 -19.48 20.43 16.63
C LEU A 766 -19.99 21.13 17.90
N GLU A 767 -21.24 21.54 17.91
CA GLU A 767 -21.86 22.24 19.07
C GLU A 767 -23.24 21.67 19.39
N MET A 768 -23.50 21.50 20.68
CA MET A 768 -24.82 21.27 21.19
C MET A 768 -25.19 22.37 22.19
N LYS A 769 -26.30 23.06 21.94
CA LYS A 769 -26.84 24.12 22.80
C LYS A 769 -28.35 23.92 23.01
N GLY A 770 -28.74 23.50 24.20
CA GLY A 770 -30.12 23.14 24.50
C GLY A 770 -30.61 22.02 23.58
N LYS A 771 -31.61 22.33 22.74
CA LYS A 771 -32.20 21.39 21.77
C LYS A 771 -31.52 21.45 20.37
N LYS A 772 -30.56 22.34 20.14
CA LYS A 772 -29.96 22.51 18.84
C LYS A 772 -28.58 21.84 18.81
N LEU A 773 -28.41 20.93 17.84
CA LEU A 773 -27.14 20.24 17.52
C LEU A 773 -26.68 20.71 16.16
N THR A 774 -25.45 21.23 16.06
CA THR A 774 -24.87 21.75 14.82
C THR A 774 -23.47 21.18 14.61
N ALA A 775 -23.11 20.96 13.37
CA ALA A 775 -21.75 20.61 12.98
C ALA A 775 -21.38 21.31 11.68
N SER A 776 -20.12 21.63 11.51
CA SER A 776 -19.57 22.09 10.25
C SER A 776 -18.25 21.38 9.96
N LEU A 777 -18.00 21.13 8.70
CA LEU A 777 -16.77 20.63 8.14
C LEU A 777 -16.31 21.65 7.10
N THR A 778 -15.12 22.23 7.30
CA THR A 778 -14.53 23.19 6.39
C THR A 778 -13.14 22.74 5.97
N ASN A 779 -12.75 23.05 4.74
CA ASN A 779 -11.41 22.76 4.25
C ASN A 779 -10.87 23.92 3.41
N LYS A 780 -9.69 24.41 3.78
CA LYS A 780 -9.02 25.52 3.10
C LYS A 780 -8.30 25.09 1.81
N VAL A 781 -8.13 23.79 1.59
CA VAL A 781 -7.43 23.23 0.44
C VAL A 781 -8.45 23.01 -0.68
N GLN A 782 -8.30 23.68 -1.80
CA GLN A 782 -9.08 23.41 -2.99
C GLN A 782 -8.86 21.96 -3.45
N VAL A 783 -9.95 21.22 -3.58
CA VAL A 783 -9.92 19.85 -4.07
C VAL A 783 -9.83 19.89 -5.59
N PRO A 784 -8.79 19.30 -6.22
CA PRO A 784 -8.62 19.34 -7.68
C PRO A 784 -9.63 18.47 -8.44
N TYR A 785 -10.51 17.75 -7.74
CA TYR A 785 -11.50 16.86 -8.34
C TYR A 785 -12.91 17.32 -7.98
N ASP A 786 -13.63 17.82 -8.96
CA ASP A 786 -15.08 17.96 -8.84
C ASP A 786 -15.71 16.56 -8.97
N THR A 787 -16.08 16.00 -7.84
CA THR A 787 -16.77 14.73 -7.83
C THR A 787 -18.27 14.98 -7.80
N LEU A 788 -18.91 15.01 -8.96
CA LEU A 788 -20.36 14.96 -9.09
C LEU A 788 -21.11 16.16 -8.46
N GLY A 789 -20.51 17.35 -8.36
CA GLY A 789 -21.13 18.52 -7.76
C GLY A 789 -21.30 18.46 -6.23
N ILE A 790 -20.62 17.55 -5.55
CA ILE A 790 -20.63 17.46 -4.08
C ILE A 790 -19.77 18.59 -3.51
N PRO A 791 -20.30 19.39 -2.55
CA PRO A 791 -19.54 20.51 -2.00
C PRO A 791 -18.32 20.03 -1.17
N ALA A 792 -17.27 20.86 -1.16
CA ALA A 792 -16.10 20.63 -0.31
C ALA A 792 -16.41 20.85 1.18
N GLU A 793 -17.33 21.76 1.49
CA GLU A 793 -17.72 22.12 2.84
C GLU A 793 -19.17 21.79 3.08
N ALA A 794 -19.52 21.43 4.31
CA ALA A 794 -20.88 21.11 4.70
C ALA A 794 -21.20 21.52 6.13
N SER A 795 -22.46 21.81 6.38
CA SER A 795 -23.00 22.04 7.71
C SER A 795 -24.23 21.19 7.95
N LEU A 796 -24.39 20.70 9.17
CA LEU A 796 -25.55 19.97 9.63
C LEU A 796 -26.20 20.71 10.80
N THR A 797 -27.53 20.71 10.84
CA THR A 797 -28.30 21.18 11.99
C THR A 797 -29.46 20.22 12.27
N ALA A 798 -29.63 19.86 13.52
CA ALA A 798 -30.76 19.05 13.96
C ALA A 798 -31.36 19.61 15.27
N VAL A 799 -32.67 19.46 15.42
CA VAL A 799 -33.37 19.68 16.70
C VAL A 799 -33.46 18.36 17.41
N VAL A 800 -32.94 18.32 18.63
CA VAL A 800 -32.78 17.08 19.40
C VAL A 800 -33.27 17.29 20.84
N GLU A 801 -33.44 16.19 21.58
CA GLU A 801 -33.70 16.29 23.02
C GLU A 801 -32.44 16.77 23.76
N PRO A 802 -32.59 17.60 24.80
CA PRO A 802 -31.46 18.08 25.57
C PRO A 802 -30.72 16.93 26.26
N SER A 803 -29.39 17.00 26.27
CA SER A 803 -28.55 16.18 27.13
C SER A 803 -27.80 17.10 28.10
N THR A 804 -27.57 16.59 29.29
CA THR A 804 -26.93 17.33 30.37
C THR A 804 -25.58 16.75 30.80
N PHE A 805 -25.20 15.63 30.24
CA PHE A 805 -23.92 14.99 30.51
C PHE A 805 -22.88 15.38 29.45
N GLY A 806 -21.87 16.14 29.85
CA GLY A 806 -20.93 16.79 28.94
C GLY A 806 -19.77 15.92 28.40
N GLY A 807 -19.97 14.59 28.29
CA GLY A 807 -18.89 13.71 27.80
C GLY A 807 -18.57 13.90 26.32
N PHE A 808 -17.30 13.69 26.00
CA PHE A 808 -16.73 13.75 24.66
C PHE A 808 -16.05 12.41 24.32
N GLY A 809 -16.01 12.08 23.05
CA GLY A 809 -15.24 10.92 22.62
C GLY A 809 -15.02 10.83 21.13
N LEU A 810 -14.10 9.93 20.79
CA LEU A 810 -13.68 9.62 19.44
C LEU A 810 -13.69 8.11 19.24
N GLN A 811 -14.29 7.65 18.15
CA GLN A 811 -14.21 6.26 17.72
C GLN A 811 -13.95 6.19 16.22
N HIS A 812 -13.11 5.28 15.78
CA HIS A 812 -12.84 5.06 14.37
C HIS A 812 -12.80 3.58 14.04
N THR A 813 -13.43 3.19 12.93
CA THR A 813 -13.56 1.79 12.52
C THR A 813 -12.76 1.41 11.29
N GLY A 814 -11.82 2.23 10.88
CA GLY A 814 -10.99 1.97 9.71
C GLY A 814 -10.30 0.61 9.71
N SER A 815 -9.99 0.07 8.54
CA SER A 815 -9.33 -1.22 8.38
C SER A 815 -7.80 -1.11 8.42
N ILE A 816 -7.15 -2.27 8.56
CA ILE A 816 -5.69 -2.40 8.46
C ILE A 816 -5.20 -1.94 7.08
N GLY A 817 -4.05 -1.30 7.03
CA GLY A 817 -3.35 -1.06 5.78
C GLY A 817 -3.53 0.33 5.18
N GLY A 818 -3.67 1.34 6.02
CA GLY A 818 -3.49 2.73 5.60
C GLY A 818 -4.73 3.58 5.62
N SER A 819 -5.75 3.20 6.37
CA SER A 819 -6.77 4.13 6.80
C SER A 819 -6.37 4.66 8.17
N GLY A 820 -6.10 5.92 8.25
CA GLY A 820 -5.76 6.58 9.48
C GLY A 820 -6.17 8.03 9.43
N ILE A 821 -6.32 8.60 10.60
CA ILE A 821 -6.55 10.03 10.77
C ILE A 821 -5.64 10.57 11.87
N VAL A 822 -5.25 11.82 11.75
CA VAL A 822 -4.54 12.56 12.79
C VAL A 822 -5.42 13.70 13.25
N ILE A 823 -5.69 13.77 14.54
CA ILE A 823 -6.49 14.84 15.17
C ILE A 823 -5.55 15.79 15.90
N LYS A 824 -5.72 17.07 15.66
CA LYS A 824 -4.89 18.17 16.20
C LYS A 824 -5.76 19.29 16.76
N GLY A 825 -5.18 20.08 17.65
CA GLY A 825 -5.81 21.32 18.10
C GLY A 825 -7.16 21.15 18.77
N LEU A 826 -7.37 20.05 19.52
CA LEU A 826 -8.65 19.74 20.13
C LEU A 826 -8.97 20.74 21.25
N LYS A 827 -10.11 21.42 21.11
CA LYS A 827 -10.70 22.33 22.11
C LYS A 827 -12.07 21.82 22.52
N LEU A 828 -12.30 21.79 23.83
CA LEU A 828 -13.55 21.39 24.45
C LEU A 828 -14.03 22.55 25.34
N ASP A 829 -15.22 23.05 25.09
CA ASP A 829 -15.84 24.10 25.90
C ASP A 829 -17.22 23.66 26.39
N TRP A 830 -17.49 23.88 27.67
CA TRP A 830 -18.79 23.59 28.29
C TRP A 830 -19.41 24.86 28.86
N LYS A 831 -20.76 24.93 28.85
CA LYS A 831 -21.54 25.98 29.45
C LYS A 831 -22.68 25.43 30.29
#